data_9e1dfe35d0d2f5c78147e3a70b66ccd5
#
_entry.id   9e1dfe35d0d2f5c78147e3a70b66ccd5
#
_cell.length_a   1.000
_cell.length_b   1.000
_cell.length_c   1.000
_cell.angle_alpha   90.00
_cell.angle_beta   90.00
_cell.angle_gamma   90.00
#
_symmetry.space_group_name_H-M   'P 1'
#
loop_
_entity.id
_entity.type
_entity.pdbx_description
1 polymer ?
#
loop_
_entity_poly.entity_id
_entity_poly.type
_entity_poly.pdbx_seq_one_letter_code
_entity_poly.pdbx_strand_id
1 'polypeptide(L)'
;MIRRALVLASLTAAANAADMTHFEQRIRPLLIANCIECHGPDKQKGGLRLDSRGGWQTGGDSGPALVPGKIAESKLWQAVSYADRDLRMPPKRKLKDSELADLKSWIESGAPDPRDEVATSGGKSNSTRADASFWSFQPPKLTPVPGVKNTAWPANDIDRFILAKLESHKLTPAPDASAAILQRRLAFDLTGLPPDLTQPAPLTPAAYEKRVDELLASSAFAERFASHWLDITRFAESSGGGRSLPFKDAWRFRDYVIESIRDNVPVDRMITEHLAGDLLPAADSAARRRQVTATGFLALGPTNYEEQDKGMLRMDIVDEQLDTMGRAFLGLTIGCARCHDHKFDPISARDYYALAGILRSTKTLRNYTDNVAHWIDTPLPLDGEAEVAQQEHEKQVNALKDQIAALKDDLRDAGSADLRKRKNIALSDLPGIVVDDSAAQKVGFWKQSTSYAPYIGTGYLSDNNEGKGEKTITFTPKIPKTGRYEVRVAFNAGPNRAESATATILHADGEELKGVKMTTDSLKGLQFATLGTYRFEANGQGFVLISNAGSQGYVTVDAVQFVPADETLAEPAAKKESAKASKLKQQLVALEKELKALQKDIPDRPEAMSVADDSAPEDAKIHIRGSIRNLGASVPRGFIQAALHGNAPGIPAEASGRLELAQWITSRENPLTARIMVNRVWHWLFGAGIVRTTDNFGSTGEPPSHPELLDYLALKFIEDGWSLKHLVKQMVMSRTYRMSSSAPMLSQDPDNRLLSHMNRKRMDAECLRDAMLTAAGTLDRAFGGPGVSEVKAVDANDQKIQNIEYGYQFLDTRRSLYTAAFRNVRHPLFEVFDFADINQPIAQRTTSTVATQALFLMNSPKVIEQARNAADVVLKASPDTDKRIDTAFQNSLQRGPTEKERGQVREFFESSQSGNASEDDVRDLWARFIQTLWSTPEFRFLE
;
A
#
# COMPACT_ATOMS: atom_id res chain seq x y z
N MET A 1 36.22 -2.09 -49.03
CA MET A 1 35.58 -3.30 -48.52
C MET A 1 35.02 -3.13 -47.08
N ILE A 2 35.70 -2.40 -46.19
CA ILE A 2 35.25 -2.23 -44.78
C ILE A 2 33.89 -1.49 -44.64
N ARG A 3 33.58 -0.48 -45.47
CA ARG A 3 32.27 0.21 -45.40
C ARG A 3 31.06 -0.63 -45.86
N ARG A 4 31.26 -1.62 -46.76
CA ARG A 4 30.17 -2.55 -47.14
C ARG A 4 29.92 -3.64 -46.09
N ALA A 5 30.93 -4.05 -45.32
CA ALA A 5 30.80 -5.02 -44.23
C ALA A 5 30.05 -4.41 -43.02
N LEU A 6 30.28 -3.12 -42.71
CA LEU A 6 29.58 -2.40 -41.60
C LEU A 6 28.11 -2.15 -41.92
N VAL A 7 27.75 -1.90 -43.17
CA VAL A 7 26.33 -1.70 -43.55
C VAL A 7 25.55 -3.01 -43.56
N LEU A 8 26.19 -4.14 -43.96
CA LEU A 8 25.57 -5.46 -43.86
C LEU A 8 25.38 -5.90 -42.39
N ALA A 9 26.37 -5.63 -41.52
CA ALA A 9 26.27 -5.97 -40.09
C ALA A 9 25.18 -5.14 -39.35
N SER A 10 24.97 -3.89 -39.73
CA SER A 10 23.92 -3.06 -39.18
C SER A 10 22.52 -3.43 -39.67
N LEU A 11 22.39 -3.92 -40.90
CA LEU A 11 21.12 -4.40 -41.44
C LEU A 11 20.67 -5.75 -40.82
N THR A 12 21.61 -6.64 -40.54
CA THR A 12 21.32 -7.92 -39.89
C THR A 12 20.96 -7.75 -38.40
N ALA A 13 21.58 -6.80 -37.69
CA ALA A 13 21.26 -6.50 -36.31
C ALA A 13 19.86 -5.85 -36.18
N ALA A 14 19.48 -4.98 -37.13
CA ALA A 14 18.16 -4.36 -37.16
C ALA A 14 17.04 -5.37 -37.52
N ALA A 15 17.29 -6.33 -38.39
CA ALA A 15 16.35 -7.38 -38.74
C ALA A 15 16.11 -8.33 -37.55
N ASN A 16 17.16 -8.77 -36.84
CA ASN A 16 17.01 -9.60 -35.64
C ASN A 16 16.24 -8.89 -34.51
N ALA A 17 16.44 -7.60 -34.32
CA ALA A 17 15.69 -6.83 -33.32
C ALA A 17 14.19 -6.71 -33.67
N ALA A 18 13.83 -6.55 -34.95
CA ALA A 18 12.45 -6.50 -35.40
C ALA A 18 11.75 -7.83 -35.25
N ASP A 19 12.42 -8.95 -35.51
CA ASP A 19 11.88 -10.31 -35.38
C ASP A 19 11.64 -10.71 -33.92
N MET A 20 12.49 -10.26 -32.97
CA MET A 20 12.29 -10.47 -31.55
C MET A 20 11.12 -9.64 -30.99
N THR A 21 10.96 -8.43 -31.48
CA THR A 21 9.83 -7.58 -31.12
C THR A 21 8.50 -8.21 -31.58
N HIS A 22 8.47 -8.77 -32.79
CA HIS A 22 7.30 -9.48 -33.31
C HIS A 22 6.94 -10.70 -32.44
N PHE A 23 7.94 -11.49 -32.00
CA PHE A 23 7.72 -12.59 -31.09
C PHE A 23 7.07 -12.15 -29.79
N GLU A 24 7.64 -11.15 -29.12
CA GLU A 24 7.17 -10.69 -27.81
C GLU A 24 5.77 -10.06 -27.86
N GLN A 25 5.49 -9.26 -28.90
CA GLN A 25 4.23 -8.53 -29.01
C GLN A 25 3.08 -9.33 -29.60
N ARG A 26 3.36 -10.33 -30.45
CA ARG A 26 2.33 -11.07 -31.20
C ARG A 26 2.34 -12.57 -30.93
N ILE A 27 3.49 -13.22 -30.99
CA ILE A 27 3.56 -14.69 -30.92
C ILE A 27 3.46 -15.20 -29.48
N ARG A 28 4.21 -14.63 -28.55
CA ARG A 28 4.16 -15.05 -27.14
C ARG A 28 2.74 -14.94 -26.54
N PRO A 29 2.02 -13.81 -26.67
CA PRO A 29 0.64 -13.71 -26.19
C PRO A 29 -0.29 -14.73 -26.84
N LEU A 30 -0.12 -14.97 -28.14
CA LEU A 30 -0.92 -15.96 -28.87
C LEU A 30 -0.71 -17.38 -28.33
N LEU A 31 0.56 -17.79 -28.11
CA LEU A 31 0.89 -19.10 -27.54
C LEU A 31 0.34 -19.26 -26.12
N ILE A 32 0.46 -18.22 -25.28
CA ILE A 32 -0.06 -18.22 -23.91
C ILE A 32 -1.58 -18.40 -23.91
N ALA A 33 -2.29 -17.66 -24.74
CA ALA A 33 -3.75 -17.64 -24.73
C ALA A 33 -4.38 -18.92 -25.32
N ASN A 34 -3.68 -19.64 -26.22
CA ASN A 34 -4.32 -20.70 -27.00
C ASN A 34 -3.62 -22.08 -26.94
N CYS A 35 -2.37 -22.16 -26.44
CA CYS A 35 -1.56 -23.38 -26.56
C CYS A 35 -1.01 -23.87 -25.21
N ILE A 36 -0.50 -22.97 -24.35
CA ILE A 36 0.26 -23.34 -23.15
C ILE A 36 -0.58 -24.03 -22.08
N GLU A 37 -1.90 -23.79 -22.01
CA GLU A 37 -2.78 -24.53 -21.09
C GLU A 37 -2.70 -26.06 -21.26
N CYS A 38 -2.45 -26.53 -22.50
CA CYS A 38 -2.34 -27.96 -22.83
C CYS A 38 -0.91 -28.41 -23.16
N HIS A 39 -0.05 -27.50 -23.62
CA HIS A 39 1.33 -27.74 -24.06
C HIS A 39 2.34 -26.87 -23.30
N GLY A 40 2.18 -26.80 -21.99
CA GLY A 40 3.04 -26.05 -21.05
C GLY A 40 3.75 -26.94 -20.04
N PRO A 41 4.30 -26.36 -18.97
CA PRO A 41 5.04 -27.13 -17.98
C PRO A 41 4.15 -28.10 -17.20
N ASP A 42 2.90 -27.73 -16.92
CA ASP A 42 1.98 -28.50 -16.08
C ASP A 42 1.21 -29.59 -16.87
N LYS A 43 0.98 -29.38 -18.18
CA LYS A 43 0.31 -30.32 -19.05
C LYS A 43 1.07 -30.39 -20.37
N GLN A 44 1.50 -31.61 -20.78
CA GLN A 44 2.29 -31.86 -21.97
C GLN A 44 1.54 -32.88 -22.85
N LYS A 45 0.38 -32.46 -23.36
CA LYS A 45 -0.42 -33.35 -24.22
C LYS A 45 0.39 -33.71 -25.49
N GLY A 46 0.49 -35.02 -25.79
CA GLY A 46 1.30 -35.52 -26.86
C GLY A 46 2.81 -35.31 -26.68
N GLY A 47 3.28 -35.22 -25.42
CA GLY A 47 4.68 -34.98 -25.09
C GLY A 47 5.23 -33.60 -25.51
N LEU A 48 4.36 -32.70 -26.03
CA LEU A 48 4.76 -31.41 -26.61
C LEU A 48 4.75 -30.28 -25.59
N ARG A 49 5.82 -29.47 -25.59
CA ARG A 49 5.92 -28.19 -24.89
C ARG A 49 6.05 -27.04 -25.89
N LEU A 50 5.27 -25.98 -25.70
CA LEU A 50 5.30 -24.75 -26.50
C LEU A 50 5.62 -23.50 -25.67
N ASP A 51 5.92 -23.68 -24.38
CA ASP A 51 6.28 -22.62 -23.44
C ASP A 51 7.76 -22.22 -23.49
N SER A 52 8.60 -22.99 -24.20
CA SER A 52 10.03 -22.73 -24.38
C SER A 52 10.51 -23.06 -25.78
N ARG A 53 11.63 -22.47 -26.17
CA ARG A 53 12.31 -22.78 -27.46
C ARG A 53 12.72 -24.24 -27.52
N GLY A 54 13.44 -24.75 -26.52
CA GLY A 54 13.85 -26.15 -26.45
C GLY A 54 12.64 -27.09 -26.47
N GLY A 55 11.53 -26.73 -25.86
CA GLY A 55 10.31 -27.52 -25.86
C GLY A 55 9.73 -27.76 -27.24
N TRP A 56 9.61 -26.77 -28.11
CA TRP A 56 9.09 -26.97 -29.46
C TRP A 56 10.16 -27.52 -30.42
N GLN A 57 11.45 -27.30 -30.17
CA GLN A 57 12.54 -27.90 -30.92
C GLN A 57 12.64 -29.41 -30.65
N THR A 58 12.51 -29.82 -29.39
CA THR A 58 12.46 -31.24 -29.02
C THR A 58 11.21 -31.89 -29.63
N GLY A 59 10.08 -31.16 -29.72
CA GLY A 59 8.83 -31.67 -30.27
C GLY A 59 8.07 -32.53 -29.26
N GLY A 60 7.09 -33.29 -29.77
CA GLY A 60 6.29 -34.24 -29.00
C GLY A 60 6.34 -35.64 -29.57
N ASP A 61 5.40 -36.52 -29.18
CA ASP A 61 5.29 -37.91 -29.60
C ASP A 61 5.26 -38.05 -31.13
N SER A 62 4.85 -37.03 -31.86
CA SER A 62 4.80 -36.99 -33.34
C SER A 62 6.05 -36.37 -33.98
N GLY A 63 7.09 -36.05 -33.21
CA GLY A 63 8.32 -35.42 -33.71
C GLY A 63 8.31 -33.88 -33.57
N PRO A 64 9.19 -33.14 -34.25
CA PRO A 64 9.35 -31.71 -34.15
C PRO A 64 8.05 -30.95 -34.39
N ALA A 65 7.71 -29.99 -33.51
CA ALA A 65 6.47 -29.21 -33.61
C ALA A 65 6.52 -28.22 -34.77
N LEU A 66 7.65 -27.61 -35.03
CA LEU A 66 7.86 -26.70 -36.16
C LEU A 66 9.28 -26.80 -36.70
N VAL A 67 9.40 -26.46 -37.96
CA VAL A 67 10.68 -26.43 -38.70
C VAL A 67 10.93 -24.95 -39.08
N PRO A 68 11.92 -24.27 -38.50
CA PRO A 68 12.23 -22.88 -38.79
C PRO A 68 12.39 -22.58 -40.27
N GLY A 69 11.69 -21.58 -40.79
CA GLY A 69 11.71 -21.18 -42.19
C GLY A 69 10.91 -22.09 -43.15
N LYS A 70 10.31 -23.20 -42.63
CA LYS A 70 9.60 -24.17 -43.46
C LYS A 70 8.17 -24.43 -42.99
N ILE A 71 7.27 -23.59 -43.45
CA ILE A 71 5.87 -23.61 -43.01
C ILE A 71 5.16 -24.92 -43.32
N ALA A 72 5.38 -25.50 -44.50
CA ALA A 72 4.76 -26.75 -44.94
C ALA A 72 5.20 -27.98 -44.14
N GLU A 73 6.42 -27.96 -43.59
CA GLU A 73 6.98 -29.06 -42.79
C GLU A 73 6.65 -28.92 -41.31
N SER A 74 6.06 -27.79 -40.89
CA SER A 74 5.76 -27.46 -39.50
C SER A 74 4.40 -28.03 -39.07
N LYS A 75 4.39 -29.04 -38.18
CA LYS A 75 3.16 -29.65 -37.64
C LYS A 75 2.28 -28.68 -36.86
N LEU A 76 2.87 -27.70 -36.15
CA LEU A 76 2.16 -26.64 -35.51
C LEU A 76 1.28 -25.86 -36.50
N TRP A 77 1.83 -25.55 -37.70
CA TRP A 77 1.06 -24.88 -38.75
C TRP A 77 -0.08 -25.73 -39.28
N GLN A 78 0.21 -27.03 -39.57
CA GLN A 78 -0.82 -27.96 -40.03
C GLN A 78 -1.99 -28.08 -39.05
N ALA A 79 -1.67 -28.13 -37.76
CA ALA A 79 -2.64 -28.21 -36.68
C ALA A 79 -3.50 -26.94 -36.53
N VAL A 80 -2.89 -25.74 -36.52
CA VAL A 80 -3.62 -24.47 -36.28
C VAL A 80 -4.36 -24.00 -37.54
N SER A 81 -3.91 -24.33 -38.75
CA SER A 81 -4.60 -24.03 -40.00
C SER A 81 -5.81 -24.92 -40.22
N TYR A 82 -5.95 -26.04 -39.46
CA TYR A 82 -6.96 -27.05 -39.62
C TYR A 82 -6.90 -27.79 -40.97
N ALA A 83 -5.68 -27.85 -41.54
CA ALA A 83 -5.44 -28.54 -42.81
C ALA A 83 -5.64 -30.05 -42.68
N ASP A 84 -5.33 -30.63 -41.52
CA ASP A 84 -5.56 -32.01 -41.17
C ASP A 84 -6.82 -32.16 -40.30
N ARG A 85 -7.70 -33.11 -40.66
CA ARG A 85 -8.94 -33.33 -39.91
C ARG A 85 -8.70 -33.96 -38.54
N ASP A 86 -7.63 -34.73 -38.40
CA ASP A 86 -7.30 -35.47 -37.18
C ASP A 86 -6.38 -34.68 -36.25
N LEU A 87 -5.83 -33.58 -36.73
CA LEU A 87 -4.90 -32.73 -35.97
C LEU A 87 -5.37 -31.26 -35.95
N ARG A 88 -6.43 -30.96 -35.21
CA ARG A 88 -7.00 -29.62 -35.10
C ARG A 88 -6.70 -28.99 -33.74
N MET A 89 -5.91 -27.90 -33.74
CA MET A 89 -5.54 -27.16 -32.54
C MET A 89 -5.76 -25.66 -32.74
N PRO A 90 -6.25 -24.91 -31.73
CA PRO A 90 -6.86 -25.40 -30.48
C PRO A 90 -8.20 -26.15 -30.77
N PRO A 91 -8.55 -27.16 -29.95
CA PRO A 91 -9.72 -28.03 -30.27
C PRO A 91 -11.08 -27.33 -30.14
N LYS A 92 -11.17 -26.22 -29.35
CA LYS A 92 -12.42 -25.51 -29.07
C LYS A 92 -12.76 -24.42 -30.10
N ARG A 93 -11.76 -23.82 -30.76
CA ARG A 93 -11.93 -22.76 -31.76
C ARG A 93 -10.72 -22.64 -32.68
N LYS A 94 -10.97 -22.32 -33.95
CA LYS A 94 -9.86 -21.96 -34.86
C LYS A 94 -9.31 -20.59 -34.52
N LEU A 95 -7.99 -20.38 -34.70
CA LEU A 95 -7.35 -19.07 -34.58
C LEU A 95 -7.93 -18.11 -35.63
N LYS A 96 -7.93 -16.81 -35.34
CA LYS A 96 -8.34 -15.75 -36.26
C LYS A 96 -7.34 -15.66 -37.40
N ASP A 97 -7.77 -15.16 -38.57
CA ASP A 97 -6.91 -15.03 -39.74
C ASP A 97 -5.69 -14.13 -39.46
N SER A 98 -5.82 -13.07 -38.64
CA SER A 98 -4.69 -12.25 -38.21
C SER A 98 -3.69 -13.02 -37.34
N GLU A 99 -4.18 -13.87 -36.41
CA GLU A 99 -3.36 -14.71 -35.54
C GLU A 99 -2.61 -15.77 -36.34
N LEU A 100 -3.26 -16.35 -37.38
CA LEU A 100 -2.63 -17.27 -38.32
C LEU A 100 -1.57 -16.56 -39.16
N ALA A 101 -1.81 -15.33 -39.62
CA ALA A 101 -0.84 -14.55 -40.39
C ALA A 101 0.41 -14.22 -39.57
N ASP A 102 0.24 -13.82 -38.31
CA ASP A 102 1.32 -13.56 -37.37
C ASP A 102 2.18 -14.83 -37.14
N LEU A 103 1.52 -15.99 -36.89
CA LEU A 103 2.19 -17.26 -36.67
C LEU A 103 2.94 -17.74 -37.92
N LYS A 104 2.34 -17.56 -39.10
CA LYS A 104 2.96 -17.88 -40.39
C LYS A 104 4.22 -17.06 -40.59
N SER A 105 4.14 -15.74 -40.47
CA SER A 105 5.27 -14.82 -40.61
C SER A 105 6.41 -15.19 -39.66
N TRP A 106 6.10 -15.53 -38.40
CA TRP A 106 7.07 -15.96 -37.41
C TRP A 106 7.79 -17.24 -37.79
N ILE A 107 7.08 -18.28 -38.27
CA ILE A 107 7.69 -19.54 -38.71
C ILE A 107 8.56 -19.30 -39.94
N GLU A 108 8.09 -18.53 -40.92
CA GLU A 108 8.82 -18.20 -42.16
C GLU A 108 10.09 -17.38 -41.92
N SER A 109 10.09 -16.51 -40.88
CA SER A 109 11.27 -15.72 -40.47
C SER A 109 12.32 -16.53 -39.69
N GLY A 110 12.12 -17.84 -39.53
CA GLY A 110 13.04 -18.72 -38.82
C GLY A 110 12.66 -19.00 -37.36
N ALA A 111 11.46 -18.65 -36.94
CA ALA A 111 10.91 -18.86 -35.61
C ALA A 111 11.82 -18.33 -34.48
N PRO A 112 12.24 -17.07 -34.51
CA PRO A 112 13.04 -16.46 -33.44
C PRO A 112 12.29 -16.51 -32.12
N ASP A 113 12.88 -17.15 -31.09
CA ASP A 113 12.27 -17.35 -29.78
C ASP A 113 13.34 -17.14 -28.69
N PRO A 114 13.22 -16.11 -27.86
CA PRO A 114 14.21 -15.77 -26.83
C PRO A 114 14.06 -16.59 -25.54
N ARG A 115 13.08 -17.51 -25.45
CA ARG A 115 12.68 -18.10 -24.16
C ARG A 115 13.67 -19.13 -23.59
N ASP A 116 14.62 -19.61 -24.33
CA ASP A 116 15.66 -20.53 -23.85
C ASP A 116 17.00 -19.85 -23.60
N GLU A 117 17.13 -18.56 -23.78
CA GLU A 117 18.27 -17.77 -23.31
C GLU A 117 18.22 -17.57 -21.79
N VAL A 118 17.89 -18.61 -21.03
CA VAL A 118 18.02 -18.64 -19.57
C VAL A 118 19.42 -19.17 -19.24
N ALA A 119 20.27 -18.25 -18.88
CA ALA A 119 21.46 -18.38 -18.06
C ALA A 119 21.99 -19.81 -17.85
N THR A 120 22.76 -20.31 -18.79
CA THR A 120 23.91 -21.13 -18.42
C THR A 120 24.95 -20.17 -17.82
N SER A 121 25.19 -20.33 -16.53
CA SER A 121 26.26 -19.68 -15.79
C SER A 121 27.58 -19.77 -16.58
N GLY A 122 28.03 -18.66 -17.21
CA GLY A 122 29.34 -18.59 -17.84
C GLY A 122 29.52 -17.77 -19.12
N GLY A 123 28.47 -17.13 -19.66
CA GLY A 123 28.61 -16.23 -20.82
C GLY A 123 28.58 -14.76 -20.37
N LYS A 124 29.62 -13.97 -20.72
CA LYS A 124 29.60 -12.53 -20.56
C LYS A 124 28.41 -11.95 -21.36
N SER A 125 27.27 -11.78 -20.73
CA SER A 125 26.16 -10.98 -21.25
C SER A 125 26.61 -9.53 -21.35
N ASN A 126 26.52 -8.91 -22.52
CA ASN A 126 26.55 -7.46 -22.67
C ASN A 126 25.24 -6.85 -22.10
N SER A 127 24.89 -7.20 -20.86
CA SER A 127 23.78 -6.55 -20.16
C SER A 127 24.29 -5.23 -19.62
N THR A 128 23.55 -4.17 -19.86
CA THR A 128 23.70 -2.86 -19.22
C THR A 128 23.39 -2.89 -17.72
N ARG A 129 23.26 -4.07 -17.12
CA ARG A 129 23.00 -4.27 -15.70
C ARG A 129 24.25 -3.87 -14.91
N ALA A 130 24.10 -2.98 -13.94
CA ALA A 130 25.13 -2.67 -12.96
C ALA A 130 25.52 -3.95 -12.19
N ASP A 131 26.76 -4.06 -11.82
CA ASP A 131 27.23 -5.08 -10.88
C ASP A 131 27.37 -4.50 -9.47
N ALA A 132 27.75 -5.32 -8.51
CA ALA A 132 27.94 -4.89 -7.13
C ALA A 132 29.06 -3.85 -6.96
N SER A 133 29.89 -3.59 -7.97
CA SER A 133 30.93 -2.54 -7.94
C SER A 133 30.38 -1.13 -8.22
N PHE A 134 29.10 -1.03 -8.63
CA PHE A 134 28.47 0.27 -8.86
C PHE A 134 28.53 1.15 -7.59
N TRP A 135 28.78 2.44 -7.76
CA TRP A 135 29.16 3.35 -6.67
C TRP A 135 28.21 3.31 -5.46
N SER A 136 26.91 3.19 -5.67
CA SER A 136 25.94 3.23 -4.59
C SER A 136 25.89 1.95 -3.75
N PHE A 137 26.34 0.83 -4.31
CA PHE A 137 26.48 -0.45 -3.60
C PHE A 137 27.84 -0.60 -2.90
N GLN A 138 28.73 0.40 -2.99
CA GLN A 138 30.00 0.39 -2.29
C GLN A 138 29.89 1.19 -0.98
N PRO A 139 30.51 0.73 0.13
CA PRO A 139 30.51 1.48 1.38
C PRO A 139 31.03 2.91 1.18
N PRO A 140 30.50 3.91 1.89
CA PRO A 140 30.99 5.28 1.81
C PRO A 140 32.43 5.37 2.25
N LYS A 141 33.23 6.17 1.53
CA LYS A 141 34.67 6.32 1.78
C LYS A 141 34.94 7.67 2.41
N LEU A 142 35.65 7.67 3.54
CA LEU A 142 36.09 8.91 4.15
C LEU A 142 37.14 9.58 3.25
N THR A 143 36.74 10.69 2.65
CA THR A 143 37.65 11.55 1.87
C THR A 143 38.11 12.71 2.74
N PRO A 144 39.43 13.03 2.78
CA PRO A 144 39.91 14.19 3.47
C PRO A 144 39.26 15.49 2.95
N VAL A 145 38.95 16.40 3.85
CA VAL A 145 38.42 17.72 3.48
C VAL A 145 39.41 18.44 2.55
N PRO A 146 38.99 18.86 1.35
CA PRO A 146 39.90 19.40 0.35
C PRO A 146 40.48 20.77 0.75
N GLY A 147 41.72 21.02 0.35
CA GLY A 147 42.31 22.36 0.40
C GLY A 147 41.71 23.24 -0.69
N VAL A 148 41.49 24.51 -0.38
CA VAL A 148 40.94 25.51 -1.29
C VAL A 148 41.85 26.72 -1.41
N LYS A 149 41.82 27.44 -2.54
CA LYS A 149 42.62 28.65 -2.76
C LYS A 149 42.12 29.83 -1.92
N ASN A 150 40.80 30.03 -1.92
CA ASN A 150 40.17 31.07 -1.12
C ASN A 150 39.80 30.51 0.25
N THR A 151 40.76 30.53 1.17
CA THR A 151 40.59 30.01 2.55
C THR A 151 39.65 30.85 3.42
N ALA A 152 39.31 32.07 3.02
CA ALA A 152 38.46 32.99 3.78
C ALA A 152 36.96 32.81 3.47
N TRP A 153 36.60 32.11 2.38
CA TRP A 153 35.22 31.93 1.99
C TRP A 153 34.49 30.85 2.79
N PRO A 154 35.05 29.64 3.04
CA PRO A 154 34.34 28.57 3.72
C PRO A 154 33.99 28.92 5.17
N ALA A 155 32.75 28.62 5.60
CA ALA A 155 32.34 28.69 7.00
C ALA A 155 32.48 27.32 7.68
N ASN A 156 32.35 26.22 6.92
CA ASN A 156 32.55 24.87 7.42
C ASN A 156 33.11 23.94 6.32
N ASP A 157 33.22 22.65 6.61
CA ASP A 157 33.77 21.66 5.66
C ASP A 157 32.93 21.47 4.41
N ILE A 158 31.59 21.59 4.49
CA ILE A 158 30.68 21.54 3.30
C ILE A 158 31.18 22.56 2.26
N ASP A 159 31.44 23.76 2.69
CA ASP A 159 31.86 24.84 1.81
C ASP A 159 33.23 24.58 1.15
N ARG A 160 34.10 23.82 1.81
CA ARG A 160 35.41 23.45 1.23
C ARG A 160 35.23 22.48 0.05
N PHE A 161 34.33 21.47 0.17
CA PHE A 161 34.01 20.56 -0.93
C PHE A 161 33.39 21.31 -2.10
N ILE A 162 32.42 22.19 -1.83
CA ILE A 162 31.76 22.99 -2.87
C ILE A 162 32.77 23.93 -3.55
N LEU A 163 33.54 24.68 -2.76
CA LEU A 163 34.51 25.64 -3.28
C LEU A 163 35.62 24.97 -4.09
N ALA A 164 36.17 23.84 -3.63
CA ALA A 164 37.16 23.08 -4.37
C ALA A 164 36.63 22.65 -5.77
N LYS A 165 35.38 22.23 -5.84
CA LYS A 165 34.73 21.88 -7.09
C LYS A 165 34.52 23.08 -8.01
N LEU A 166 34.06 24.22 -7.45
CA LEU A 166 33.92 25.48 -8.19
C LEU A 166 35.29 25.98 -8.72
N GLU A 167 36.32 25.98 -7.87
CA GLU A 167 37.67 26.39 -8.27
C GLU A 167 38.24 25.53 -9.39
N SER A 168 37.97 24.20 -9.39
CA SER A 168 38.40 23.29 -10.45
C SER A 168 37.76 23.62 -11.81
N HIS A 169 36.56 24.21 -11.78
CA HIS A 169 35.81 24.62 -12.97
C HIS A 169 35.99 26.14 -13.27
N LYS A 170 36.87 26.84 -12.53
CA LYS A 170 37.10 28.30 -12.64
C LYS A 170 35.85 29.15 -12.39
N LEU A 171 34.96 28.64 -11.53
CA LEU A 171 33.75 29.34 -11.10
C LEU A 171 33.96 29.98 -9.74
N THR A 172 33.20 31.04 -9.47
CA THR A 172 33.18 31.72 -8.18
C THR A 172 31.80 31.60 -7.55
N PRO A 173 31.72 31.39 -6.22
CA PRO A 173 30.43 31.35 -5.56
C PRO A 173 29.75 32.73 -5.58
N ALA A 174 28.41 32.73 -5.59
CA ALA A 174 27.60 33.94 -5.47
C ALA A 174 27.84 34.63 -4.09
N PRO A 175 27.58 35.94 -3.98
CA PRO A 175 27.57 36.61 -2.71
C PRO A 175 26.51 36.08 -1.76
N ASP A 176 26.64 36.36 -0.47
CA ASP A 176 25.64 36.04 0.53
C ASP A 176 24.32 36.77 0.21
N ALA A 177 23.18 36.11 0.46
CA ALA A 177 21.87 36.71 0.38
C ALA A 177 21.69 37.78 1.49
N SER A 178 20.74 38.69 1.29
CA SER A 178 20.40 39.69 2.31
C SER A 178 19.84 39.00 3.57
N ALA A 179 20.01 39.69 4.72
CA ALA A 179 19.50 39.15 5.99
C ALA A 179 17.99 38.88 5.97
N ALA A 180 17.20 39.69 5.28
CA ALA A 180 15.77 39.47 5.14
C ALA A 180 15.45 38.22 4.32
N ILE A 181 16.13 37.98 3.19
CA ILE A 181 15.99 36.77 2.38
C ILE A 181 16.41 35.55 3.21
N LEU A 182 17.54 35.62 3.91
CA LEU A 182 17.99 34.50 4.77
C LEU A 182 17.01 34.20 5.91
N GLN A 183 16.45 35.24 6.54
CA GLN A 183 15.43 35.05 7.60
C GLN A 183 14.18 34.36 7.05
N ARG A 184 13.68 34.79 5.88
CA ARG A 184 12.53 34.16 5.21
C ARG A 184 12.84 32.72 4.80
N ARG A 185 13.96 32.49 4.11
CA ARG A 185 14.39 31.15 3.67
C ARG A 185 14.50 30.21 4.86
N LEU A 186 15.22 30.61 5.90
CA LEU A 186 15.45 29.80 7.09
C LEU A 186 14.14 29.45 7.82
N ALA A 187 13.22 30.41 7.95
CA ALA A 187 11.93 30.18 8.61
C ALA A 187 11.09 29.13 7.85
N PHE A 188 10.89 29.31 6.54
CA PHE A 188 10.12 28.36 5.75
C PHE A 188 10.80 26.99 5.61
N ASP A 189 12.11 26.94 5.42
CA ASP A 189 12.83 25.67 5.30
C ASP A 189 12.79 24.86 6.60
N LEU A 190 12.96 25.53 7.74
CA LEU A 190 13.02 24.84 9.04
C LEU A 190 11.65 24.65 9.70
N THR A 191 10.67 25.52 9.44
CA THR A 191 9.37 25.47 10.16
C THR A 191 8.15 25.38 9.25
N GLY A 192 8.30 25.62 7.96
CA GLY A 192 7.18 25.71 7.02
C GLY A 192 6.29 26.94 7.22
N LEU A 193 6.70 27.88 8.05
CA LEU A 193 5.96 29.08 8.43
C LEU A 193 6.75 30.37 8.07
N PRO A 194 6.06 31.50 7.86
CA PRO A 194 6.74 32.78 7.74
C PRO A 194 7.50 33.13 9.03
N PRO A 195 8.57 33.94 8.92
CA PRO A 195 9.33 34.37 10.08
C PRO A 195 8.49 35.23 11.02
N ASP A 196 8.82 35.21 12.30
CA ASP A 196 8.30 36.15 13.28
C ASP A 196 8.91 37.55 13.03
N LEU A 197 8.12 38.48 12.53
CA LEU A 197 8.53 39.82 12.14
C LEU A 197 8.78 40.74 13.35
N THR A 198 8.41 40.31 14.55
CA THR A 198 8.75 41.05 15.78
C THR A 198 10.24 40.93 16.11
N GLN A 199 10.92 39.94 15.52
CA GLN A 199 12.36 39.71 15.72
C GLN A 199 13.16 40.25 14.54
N PRO A 200 14.25 40.99 14.80
CA PRO A 200 15.09 41.56 13.73
C PRO A 200 15.78 40.46 12.93
N ALA A 201 16.02 40.73 11.64
CA ALA A 201 16.81 39.83 10.82
C ALA A 201 18.24 39.71 11.37
N PRO A 202 18.83 38.49 11.42
CA PRO A 202 20.15 38.27 11.98
C PRO A 202 21.24 38.89 11.09
N LEU A 203 21.94 39.90 11.60
CA LEU A 203 22.96 40.64 10.87
C LEU A 203 24.39 40.12 11.15
N THR A 204 24.58 39.32 12.20
CA THR A 204 25.87 38.76 12.57
C THR A 204 25.86 37.24 12.54
N PRO A 205 27.02 36.58 12.33
CA PRO A 205 27.10 35.12 12.39
C PRO A 205 26.55 34.51 13.69
N ALA A 206 26.85 35.14 14.85
CA ALA A 206 26.36 34.67 16.15
C ALA A 206 24.83 34.81 16.28
N ALA A 207 24.24 35.91 15.78
CA ALA A 207 22.78 36.08 15.76
C ALA A 207 22.11 35.09 14.79
N TYR A 208 22.76 34.77 13.67
CA TYR A 208 22.28 33.76 12.73
C TYR A 208 22.28 32.37 13.36
N GLU A 209 23.39 31.96 13.99
CA GLU A 209 23.49 30.67 14.70
C GLU A 209 22.44 30.54 15.79
N LYS A 210 22.30 31.57 16.62
CA LYS A 210 21.27 31.62 17.66
C LYS A 210 19.86 31.43 17.08
N ARG A 211 19.54 32.06 15.94
CA ARG A 211 18.27 31.89 15.25
C ARG A 211 18.08 30.46 14.72
N VAL A 212 19.11 29.85 14.17
CA VAL A 212 19.09 28.45 13.76
C VAL A 212 18.76 27.56 14.95
N ASP A 213 19.41 27.73 16.08
CA ASP A 213 19.17 26.93 17.29
C ASP A 213 17.75 27.13 17.85
N GLU A 214 17.22 28.35 17.86
CA GLU A 214 15.84 28.65 18.25
C GLU A 214 14.82 27.92 17.34
N LEU A 215 15.01 27.93 16.02
CA LEU A 215 14.13 27.27 15.08
C LEU A 215 14.22 25.74 15.19
N LEU A 216 15.41 25.17 15.32
CA LEU A 216 15.62 23.73 15.53
C LEU A 216 15.02 23.21 16.85
N ALA A 217 14.91 24.06 17.85
CA ALA A 217 14.28 23.72 19.13
C ALA A 217 12.74 23.83 19.09
N SER A 218 12.17 24.48 18.08
CA SER A 218 10.72 24.71 17.98
C SER A 218 9.94 23.45 17.61
N SER A 219 8.69 23.35 18.07
CA SER A 219 7.76 22.32 17.60
C SER A 219 7.48 22.41 16.09
N ALA A 220 7.48 23.63 15.54
CA ALA A 220 7.27 23.86 14.12
C ALA A 220 8.37 23.24 13.25
N PHE A 221 9.61 23.12 13.74
CA PHE A 221 10.66 22.35 13.08
C PHE A 221 10.27 20.86 12.97
N ALA A 222 9.83 20.30 14.07
CA ALA A 222 9.43 18.89 14.09
C ALA A 222 8.26 18.61 13.13
N GLU A 223 7.26 19.50 13.11
CA GLU A 223 6.12 19.41 12.19
C GLU A 223 6.56 19.52 10.72
N ARG A 224 7.47 20.44 10.40
CA ARG A 224 8.00 20.61 9.04
C ARG A 224 8.76 19.38 8.54
N PHE A 225 9.68 18.86 9.33
CA PHE A 225 10.46 17.69 8.95
C PHE A 225 9.64 16.40 9.01
N ALA A 226 8.61 16.34 9.87
CA ALA A 226 7.65 15.27 9.84
C ALA A 226 6.84 15.25 8.53
N SER A 227 6.44 16.40 7.98
CA SER A 227 5.79 16.45 6.67
C SER A 227 6.64 15.76 5.59
N HIS A 228 7.94 16.05 5.53
CA HIS A 228 8.85 15.38 4.61
C HIS A 228 9.00 13.87 4.88
N TRP A 229 9.02 13.48 6.16
CA TRP A 229 9.10 12.06 6.54
C TRP A 229 7.84 11.30 6.16
N LEU A 230 6.66 11.93 6.33
CA LEU A 230 5.38 11.34 5.99
C LEU A 230 5.22 11.12 4.48
N ASP A 231 5.81 11.97 3.63
CA ASP A 231 5.88 11.76 2.20
C ASP A 231 6.65 10.48 1.83
N ILE A 232 7.81 10.25 2.45
CA ILE A 232 8.61 9.04 2.17
C ILE A 232 8.02 7.77 2.79
N THR A 233 7.14 7.90 3.78
CA THR A 233 6.42 6.78 4.39
C THR A 233 5.00 6.58 3.84
N ARG A 234 4.61 7.31 2.77
CA ARG A 234 3.28 7.28 2.13
C ARG A 234 2.12 7.33 3.12
N PHE A 235 2.26 8.15 4.16
CA PHE A 235 1.25 8.29 5.20
C PHE A 235 -0.11 8.69 4.63
N ALA A 236 -1.16 8.01 5.09
CA ALA A 236 -2.54 8.38 4.81
C ALA A 236 -3.47 7.93 5.94
N GLU A 237 -4.64 8.55 6.03
CA GLU A 237 -5.70 8.25 6.98
C GLU A 237 -6.84 7.43 6.35
N SER A 238 -6.59 6.82 5.18
CA SER A 238 -7.50 5.87 4.52
C SER A 238 -6.77 4.84 3.67
N SER A 239 -7.44 3.72 3.38
CA SER A 239 -6.88 2.60 2.64
C SER A 239 -6.71 2.85 1.15
N GLY A 240 -7.48 3.78 0.57
CA GLY A 240 -7.57 3.93 -0.88
C GLY A 240 -8.29 2.76 -1.56
N GLY A 241 -8.12 2.67 -2.88
CA GLY A 241 -8.79 1.65 -3.69
C GLY A 241 -10.26 1.97 -4.00
N GLY A 242 -11.00 0.98 -4.50
CA GLY A 242 -12.39 1.14 -4.92
C GLY A 242 -13.33 1.42 -3.74
N ARG A 243 -13.13 0.73 -2.64
CA ARG A 243 -13.79 1.01 -1.36
C ARG A 243 -12.73 1.43 -0.36
N SER A 244 -12.63 2.73 -0.15
CA SER A 244 -11.70 3.29 0.80
C SER A 244 -12.25 3.21 2.23
N LEU A 245 -11.43 2.66 3.14
CA LEU A 245 -11.75 2.55 4.56
C LEU A 245 -10.92 3.57 5.33
N PRO A 246 -11.53 4.43 6.18
CA PRO A 246 -10.78 5.37 6.98
C PRO A 246 -10.01 4.64 8.10
N PHE A 247 -8.78 5.07 8.34
CA PHE A 247 -7.90 4.58 9.40
C PHE A 247 -8.01 5.48 10.62
N LYS A 248 -8.88 5.11 11.53
CA LYS A 248 -9.26 5.92 12.71
C LYS A 248 -8.06 6.35 13.59
N ASP A 249 -7.02 5.51 13.69
CA ASP A 249 -5.87 5.71 14.56
C ASP A 249 -4.55 6.01 13.80
N ALA A 250 -4.61 6.22 12.48
CA ALA A 250 -3.43 6.53 11.66
C ALA A 250 -2.70 7.82 12.12
N TRP A 251 -3.45 8.82 12.61
CA TRP A 251 -2.90 10.06 13.14
C TRP A 251 -1.84 9.85 14.23
N ARG A 252 -1.90 8.72 14.97
CA ARG A 252 -0.90 8.39 15.98
C ARG A 252 0.48 8.16 15.40
N PHE A 253 0.55 7.55 14.20
CA PHE A 253 1.83 7.40 13.48
C PHE A 253 2.38 8.75 13.07
N ARG A 254 1.57 9.68 12.57
CA ARG A 254 2.00 11.05 12.26
C ARG A 254 2.55 11.73 13.52
N ASP A 255 1.82 11.68 14.63
CA ASP A 255 2.21 12.30 15.87
C ASP A 255 3.50 11.66 16.44
N TYR A 256 3.65 10.32 16.34
CA TYR A 256 4.89 9.63 16.66
C TYR A 256 6.08 10.18 15.86
N VAL A 257 5.93 10.42 14.55
CA VAL A 257 6.98 10.96 13.71
C VAL A 257 7.35 12.38 14.16
N ILE A 258 6.36 13.23 14.43
CA ILE A 258 6.57 14.61 14.91
C ILE A 258 7.31 14.60 16.25
N GLU A 259 6.85 13.80 17.20
CA GLU A 259 7.48 13.67 18.53
C GLU A 259 8.92 13.14 18.44
N SER A 260 9.15 12.13 17.61
CA SER A 260 10.49 11.58 17.41
C SER A 260 11.48 12.63 16.86
N ILE A 261 11.05 13.46 15.91
CA ILE A 261 11.88 14.54 15.37
C ILE A 261 12.05 15.68 16.40
N ARG A 262 10.97 16.04 17.13
CA ARG A 262 11.04 17.03 18.22
C ARG A 262 12.09 16.67 19.27
N ASP A 263 12.06 15.41 19.68
CA ASP A 263 12.91 14.86 20.73
C ASP A 263 14.29 14.41 20.20
N ASN A 264 14.54 14.64 18.91
CA ASN A 264 15.78 14.30 18.20
C ASN A 264 16.15 12.82 18.35
N VAL A 265 15.15 11.92 18.25
CA VAL A 265 15.37 10.47 18.21
C VAL A 265 16.29 10.16 17.02
N PRO A 266 17.38 9.40 17.20
CA PRO A 266 18.25 9.02 16.10
C PRO A 266 17.50 8.37 14.94
N VAL A 267 17.86 8.74 13.71
CA VAL A 267 17.16 8.26 12.50
C VAL A 267 17.25 6.73 12.35
N ASP A 268 18.38 6.11 12.66
CA ASP A 268 18.53 4.67 12.71
C ASP A 268 17.57 3.99 13.70
N ARG A 269 17.34 4.64 14.86
CA ARG A 269 16.36 4.20 15.84
C ARG A 269 14.94 4.32 15.30
N MET A 270 14.59 5.43 14.63
CA MET A 270 13.28 5.59 14.00
C MET A 270 13.03 4.50 12.93
N ILE A 271 14.01 4.23 12.07
CA ILE A 271 13.93 3.15 11.06
C ILE A 271 13.75 1.79 11.74
N THR A 272 14.49 1.52 12.81
CA THR A 272 14.37 0.27 13.57
C THR A 272 12.98 0.12 14.18
N GLU A 273 12.42 1.19 14.77
CA GLU A 273 11.06 1.18 15.32
C GLU A 273 9.99 1.03 14.24
N HIS A 274 10.18 1.57 13.04
CA HIS A 274 9.25 1.37 11.92
C HIS A 274 9.17 -0.09 11.46
N LEU A 275 10.29 -0.80 11.46
CA LEU A 275 10.36 -2.16 10.96
C LEU A 275 10.08 -3.22 12.04
N ALA A 276 10.51 -2.97 13.28
CA ALA A 276 10.53 -3.96 14.36
C ALA A 276 10.24 -3.37 15.75
N GLY A 277 9.52 -2.26 15.84
CA GLY A 277 9.26 -1.58 17.12
C GLY A 277 8.55 -2.46 18.14
N ASP A 278 7.59 -3.26 17.71
CA ASP A 278 6.86 -4.22 18.54
C ASP A 278 7.77 -5.33 19.14
N LEU A 279 8.89 -5.62 18.49
CA LEU A 279 9.87 -6.64 18.91
C LEU A 279 10.95 -6.08 19.86
N LEU A 280 11.05 -4.75 20.01
CA LEU A 280 12.07 -4.12 20.85
C LEU A 280 11.70 -4.19 22.34
N PRO A 281 12.68 -4.28 23.24
CA PRO A 281 12.42 -4.11 24.66
C PRO A 281 11.98 -2.67 24.95
N ALA A 282 10.98 -2.52 25.82
CA ALA A 282 10.47 -1.22 26.24
C ALA A 282 10.87 -0.95 27.69
N ALA A 283 11.36 0.25 27.97
CA ALA A 283 11.71 0.68 29.32
C ALA A 283 10.46 0.95 30.19
N ASP A 284 9.40 1.43 29.55
CA ASP A 284 8.14 1.84 30.21
C ASP A 284 6.98 1.78 29.21
N SER A 285 5.78 2.12 29.67
CA SER A 285 4.54 2.17 28.86
C SER A 285 4.65 3.18 27.72
N ALA A 286 5.29 4.32 27.93
CA ALA A 286 5.44 5.34 26.91
C ALA A 286 6.36 4.87 25.78
N ALA A 287 7.49 4.21 26.12
CA ALA A 287 8.36 3.60 25.14
C ALA A 287 7.63 2.49 24.34
N ARG A 288 6.82 1.66 25.02
CA ARG A 288 6.03 0.62 24.33
C ARG A 288 4.99 1.24 23.38
N ARG A 289 4.25 2.27 23.82
CA ARG A 289 3.31 3.00 22.95
C ARG A 289 4.00 3.53 21.70
N ARG A 290 5.14 4.20 21.86
CA ARG A 290 5.93 4.72 20.75
C ARG A 290 6.37 3.62 19.79
N GLN A 291 6.95 2.54 20.32
CA GLN A 291 7.46 1.41 19.54
C GLN A 291 6.36 0.70 18.74
N VAL A 292 5.20 0.44 19.35
CA VAL A 292 4.06 -0.19 18.66
C VAL A 292 3.51 0.73 17.57
N THR A 293 3.30 2.01 17.89
CA THR A 293 2.79 3.01 16.94
C THR A 293 3.70 3.16 15.73
N ALA A 294 5.02 3.08 15.92
CA ALA A 294 6.01 3.18 14.86
C ALA A 294 5.83 2.12 13.77
N THR A 295 5.37 0.90 14.13
CA THR A 295 5.14 -0.19 13.18
C THR A 295 3.97 0.06 12.22
N GLY A 296 3.18 1.12 12.46
CA GLY A 296 2.22 1.66 11.50
C GLY A 296 2.82 1.92 10.12
N PHE A 297 4.15 2.16 10.03
CA PHE A 297 4.88 2.23 8.76
C PHE A 297 4.59 1.03 7.84
N LEU A 298 4.53 -0.18 8.36
CA LEU A 298 4.23 -1.40 7.60
C LEU A 298 2.71 -1.60 7.37
N ALA A 299 1.85 -1.05 8.24
CA ALA A 299 0.40 -1.28 8.23
C ALA A 299 -0.39 -0.25 7.41
N LEU A 300 0.11 0.99 7.27
CA LEU A 300 -0.62 2.12 6.68
C LEU A 300 -0.54 2.19 5.14
N GLY A 301 -0.08 1.14 4.45
CA GLY A 301 0.01 1.10 3.00
C GLY A 301 -1.36 1.09 2.29
N PRO A 302 -1.41 1.50 1.01
CA PRO A 302 -2.59 1.33 0.18
C PRO A 302 -2.91 -0.15 0.04
N THR A 303 -4.13 -0.56 0.42
CA THR A 303 -4.51 -1.98 0.45
C THR A 303 -5.95 -2.15 0.02
N ASN A 304 -6.19 -3.07 -0.94
CA ASN A 304 -7.54 -3.49 -1.30
C ASN A 304 -8.03 -4.58 -0.35
N TYR A 305 -8.62 -4.19 0.78
CA TYR A 305 -9.11 -5.12 1.80
C TYR A 305 -10.25 -6.04 1.32
N GLU A 306 -10.88 -5.75 0.17
CA GLU A 306 -11.94 -6.56 -0.44
C GLU A 306 -11.41 -7.62 -1.41
N GLU A 307 -10.08 -7.70 -1.64
CA GLU A 307 -9.51 -8.72 -2.53
C GLU A 307 -9.90 -10.13 -2.09
N GLN A 308 -10.54 -10.87 -3.01
CA GLN A 308 -11.06 -12.20 -2.72
C GLN A 308 -10.00 -13.30 -2.82
N ASP A 309 -8.98 -13.12 -3.67
CA ASP A 309 -7.79 -13.98 -3.67
C ASP A 309 -6.88 -13.57 -2.51
N LYS A 310 -7.06 -14.22 -1.36
CA LYS A 310 -6.31 -13.86 -0.14
C LYS A 310 -4.81 -14.16 -0.25
N GLY A 311 -4.41 -15.06 -1.14
CA GLY A 311 -3.00 -15.27 -1.48
C GLY A 311 -2.43 -14.09 -2.25
N MET A 312 -3.21 -13.52 -3.19
CA MET A 312 -2.83 -12.30 -3.90
C MET A 312 -2.77 -11.11 -2.94
N LEU A 313 -3.81 -10.90 -2.11
CA LEU A 313 -3.84 -9.83 -1.11
C LEU A 313 -2.58 -9.84 -0.23
N ARG A 314 -2.20 -11.03 0.31
CA ARG A 314 -0.99 -11.16 1.13
C ARG A 314 0.27 -10.76 0.36
N MET A 315 0.36 -11.16 -0.91
CA MET A 315 1.53 -10.86 -1.72
C MET A 315 1.58 -9.38 -2.15
N ASP A 316 0.44 -8.76 -2.41
CA ASP A 316 0.36 -7.34 -2.76
C ASP A 316 0.74 -6.44 -1.57
N ILE A 317 0.37 -6.82 -0.33
CA ILE A 317 0.83 -6.15 0.88
C ILE A 317 2.36 -6.26 1.01
N VAL A 318 2.92 -7.45 0.83
CA VAL A 318 4.38 -7.67 0.91
C VAL A 318 5.12 -6.88 -0.16
N ASP A 319 4.59 -6.84 -1.38
CA ASP A 319 5.19 -6.11 -2.51
C ASP A 319 5.19 -4.60 -2.26
N GLU A 320 4.09 -4.07 -1.74
CA GLU A 320 3.95 -2.68 -1.33
C GLU A 320 4.92 -2.31 -0.20
N GLN A 321 5.04 -3.16 0.83
CA GLN A 321 5.98 -2.96 1.93
C GLN A 321 7.44 -2.98 1.47
N LEU A 322 7.78 -3.88 0.53
CA LEU A 322 9.13 -3.95 -0.06
C LEU A 322 9.44 -2.73 -0.91
N ASP A 323 8.50 -2.26 -1.75
CA ASP A 323 8.71 -1.05 -2.55
C ASP A 323 8.86 0.18 -1.63
N THR A 324 8.00 0.29 -0.62
CA THR A 324 8.08 1.39 0.34
C THR A 324 9.40 1.40 1.12
N MET A 325 9.78 0.28 1.71
CA MET A 325 11.04 0.17 2.45
C MET A 325 12.25 0.40 1.53
N GLY A 326 12.21 -0.18 0.34
CA GLY A 326 13.27 -0.06 -0.66
C GLY A 326 13.49 1.40 -1.06
N ARG A 327 12.44 2.11 -1.41
CA ARG A 327 12.54 3.55 -1.75
C ARG A 327 12.84 4.39 -0.52
N ALA A 328 12.12 4.18 0.60
CA ALA A 328 12.26 4.99 1.80
C ALA A 328 13.66 4.93 2.42
N PHE A 329 14.28 3.78 2.50
CA PHE A 329 15.52 3.60 3.26
C PHE A 329 16.73 3.23 2.39
N LEU A 330 16.51 2.59 1.24
CA LEU A 330 17.59 2.11 0.37
C LEU A 330 17.69 2.88 -0.97
N GLY A 331 16.70 3.72 -1.32
CA GLY A 331 16.66 4.43 -2.60
C GLY A 331 16.68 3.48 -3.80
N LEU A 332 16.04 2.32 -3.69
CA LEU A 332 16.02 1.26 -4.68
C LEU A 332 14.58 0.87 -5.02
N THR A 333 14.33 0.54 -6.30
CA THR A 333 13.07 -0.02 -6.78
C THR A 333 13.14 -1.54 -6.75
N ILE A 334 12.82 -2.16 -5.63
CA ILE A 334 12.97 -3.61 -5.42
C ILE A 334 11.87 -4.41 -6.13
N GLY A 335 10.68 -3.86 -6.28
CA GLY A 335 9.49 -4.54 -6.81
C GLY A 335 9.68 -5.15 -8.20
N CYS A 336 10.56 -4.59 -9.05
CA CYS A 336 10.89 -5.17 -10.37
C CYS A 336 11.46 -6.61 -10.27
N ALA A 337 12.09 -6.95 -9.14
CA ALA A 337 12.69 -8.26 -8.93
C ALA A 337 11.69 -9.36 -8.55
N ARG A 338 10.39 -9.04 -8.38
CA ARG A 338 9.32 -10.01 -8.13
C ARG A 338 9.17 -11.06 -9.23
N CYS A 339 9.32 -10.67 -10.49
CA CYS A 339 9.03 -11.55 -11.63
C CYS A 339 10.29 -12.14 -12.29
N HIS A 340 11.40 -11.41 -12.23
CA HIS A 340 12.69 -11.74 -12.83
C HIS A 340 13.77 -10.92 -12.13
N ASP A 341 15.05 -11.24 -12.32
CA ASP A 341 16.14 -10.41 -11.82
C ASP A 341 15.95 -8.96 -12.27
N HIS A 342 16.21 -7.99 -11.37
CA HIS A 342 16.09 -6.58 -11.71
C HIS A 342 16.86 -6.24 -12.98
N LYS A 343 16.20 -5.53 -13.91
CA LYS A 343 16.73 -5.33 -15.26
C LYS A 343 18.06 -4.55 -15.28
N PHE A 344 18.23 -3.62 -14.36
CA PHE A 344 19.33 -2.66 -14.36
C PHE A 344 20.26 -2.80 -13.15
N ASP A 345 19.71 -3.07 -11.97
CA ASP A 345 20.43 -3.11 -10.71
C ASP A 345 20.81 -4.54 -10.32
N PRO A 346 21.87 -4.74 -9.51
CA PRO A 346 22.34 -6.06 -9.09
C PRO A 346 21.45 -6.68 -8.01
N ILE A 347 20.13 -6.66 -8.21
CA ILE A 347 19.12 -7.25 -7.33
C ILE A 347 18.51 -8.45 -8.05
N SER A 348 18.69 -9.63 -7.53
CA SER A 348 18.13 -10.85 -8.09
C SER A 348 16.69 -11.08 -7.62
N ALA A 349 15.91 -11.89 -8.34
CA ALA A 349 14.64 -12.38 -7.84
C ALA A 349 14.82 -13.13 -6.50
N ARG A 350 15.96 -13.79 -6.31
CA ARG A 350 16.28 -14.43 -5.04
C ARG A 350 16.39 -13.43 -3.88
N ASP A 351 17.01 -12.26 -4.09
CA ASP A 351 17.06 -11.18 -3.07
C ASP A 351 15.66 -10.66 -2.73
N TYR A 352 14.81 -10.50 -3.75
CA TYR A 352 13.41 -10.11 -3.54
C TYR A 352 12.68 -11.12 -2.63
N TYR A 353 12.75 -12.43 -2.94
CA TYR A 353 12.07 -13.44 -2.15
C TYR A 353 12.73 -13.70 -0.79
N ALA A 354 14.01 -13.41 -0.62
CA ALA A 354 14.68 -13.41 0.68
C ALA A 354 14.06 -12.34 1.62
N LEU A 355 13.90 -11.12 1.13
CA LEU A 355 13.22 -10.03 1.84
C LEU A 355 11.71 -10.30 2.00
N ALA A 356 11.05 -10.81 0.96
CA ALA A 356 9.64 -11.16 1.00
C ALA A 356 9.34 -12.24 2.05
N GLY A 357 10.25 -13.17 2.30
CA GLY A 357 10.15 -14.17 3.38
C GLY A 357 10.03 -13.52 4.76
N ILE A 358 10.79 -12.45 5.03
CA ILE A 358 10.71 -11.68 6.26
C ILE A 358 9.32 -11.05 6.44
N LEU A 359 8.83 -10.35 5.42
CA LEU A 359 7.54 -9.66 5.47
C LEU A 359 6.34 -10.62 5.39
N ARG A 360 6.48 -11.77 4.72
CA ARG A 360 5.48 -12.85 4.77
C ARG A 360 5.37 -13.50 6.14
N SER A 361 6.44 -13.49 6.91
CA SER A 361 6.48 -13.93 8.30
C SER A 361 5.98 -12.85 9.29
N THR A 362 5.38 -11.77 8.75
CA THR A 362 4.80 -10.65 9.48
C THR A 362 3.31 -10.57 9.18
N LYS A 363 2.49 -10.44 10.21
CA LYS A 363 1.05 -10.22 10.09
C LYS A 363 0.74 -8.73 10.09
N THR A 364 -0.02 -8.29 9.11
CA THR A 364 -0.60 -6.94 9.01
C THR A 364 -2.12 -6.98 9.10
N LEU A 365 -2.71 -8.16 8.89
CA LEU A 365 -4.15 -8.39 8.94
C LEU A 365 -4.50 -9.34 10.09
N ARG A 366 -5.66 -9.12 10.72
CA ARG A 366 -6.17 -9.99 11.80
C ARG A 366 -6.35 -11.43 11.33
N ASN A 367 -6.89 -11.60 10.12
CA ASN A 367 -7.00 -12.89 9.44
C ASN A 367 -7.12 -12.69 7.92
N TYR A 368 -6.95 -13.78 7.17
CA TYR A 368 -7.06 -13.80 5.71
C TYR A 368 -8.30 -14.54 5.21
N THR A 369 -9.32 -14.79 6.07
CA THR A 369 -10.51 -15.58 5.73
C THR A 369 -11.76 -14.72 5.55
N ASP A 370 -11.80 -13.50 6.07
CA ASP A 370 -12.94 -12.60 5.95
C ASP A 370 -13.09 -12.07 4.52
N ASN A 371 -14.34 -11.82 4.10
CA ASN A 371 -14.62 -11.20 2.80
C ASN A 371 -13.95 -9.83 2.67
N VAL A 372 -14.07 -9.01 3.71
CA VAL A 372 -13.31 -7.77 3.88
C VAL A 372 -12.27 -8.03 4.96
N ALA A 373 -11.01 -7.99 4.61
CA ALA A 373 -9.93 -8.16 5.57
C ALA A 373 -9.84 -6.93 6.49
N HIS A 374 -9.31 -7.13 7.69
CA HIS A 374 -9.08 -6.06 8.66
C HIS A 374 -7.63 -6.01 9.08
N TRP A 375 -7.10 -4.79 9.24
CA TRP A 375 -5.77 -4.56 9.81
C TRP A 375 -5.71 -4.94 11.28
N ILE A 376 -4.51 -4.99 11.83
CA ILE A 376 -4.29 -5.21 13.25
C ILE A 376 -4.31 -3.87 13.97
N ASP A 377 -5.25 -3.72 14.91
CA ASP A 377 -5.22 -2.66 15.91
C ASP A 377 -4.66 -3.25 17.20
N THR A 378 -3.53 -2.75 17.67
CA THR A 378 -2.92 -3.20 18.92
C THR A 378 -3.28 -2.23 20.04
N PRO A 379 -3.89 -2.73 21.13
CA PRO A 379 -4.15 -1.93 22.32
C PRO A 379 -2.85 -1.38 22.90
N LEU A 380 -2.81 -0.08 23.13
CA LEU A 380 -1.65 0.60 23.70
C LEU A 380 -1.70 0.57 25.22
N PRO A 381 -0.58 0.30 25.93
CA PRO A 381 -0.55 0.28 27.38
C PRO A 381 -0.84 1.68 27.95
N LEU A 382 -1.54 1.72 29.06
CA LEU A 382 -1.77 2.92 29.86
C LEU A 382 -0.63 3.09 30.89
N ASP A 383 -0.62 4.20 31.62
CA ASP A 383 0.41 4.44 32.63
C ASP A 383 -0.08 4.06 34.02
N GLY A 384 0.82 3.48 34.84
CA GLY A 384 0.65 3.25 36.27
C GLY A 384 -0.64 2.52 36.67
N GLU A 385 -1.40 3.11 37.59
CA GLU A 385 -2.64 2.54 38.14
C GLU A 385 -3.73 2.35 37.09
N ALA A 386 -3.76 3.19 36.04
CA ALA A 386 -4.73 3.08 34.96
C ALA A 386 -4.57 1.79 34.14
N GLU A 387 -3.34 1.33 33.91
CA GLU A 387 -3.08 0.06 33.23
C GLU A 387 -3.54 -1.13 34.09
N VAL A 388 -3.26 -1.10 35.40
CA VAL A 388 -3.69 -2.16 36.33
C VAL A 388 -5.22 -2.24 36.41
N ALA A 389 -5.88 -1.08 36.50
CA ALA A 389 -7.34 -1.01 36.53
C ALA A 389 -7.96 -1.51 35.22
N GLN A 390 -7.36 -1.15 34.08
CA GLN A 390 -7.81 -1.60 32.76
C GLN A 390 -7.63 -3.12 32.57
N GLN A 391 -6.49 -3.67 32.97
CA GLN A 391 -6.24 -5.11 32.90
C GLN A 391 -7.21 -5.91 33.78
N GLU A 392 -7.48 -5.45 34.99
CA GLU A 392 -8.46 -6.11 35.87
C GLU A 392 -9.87 -6.05 35.26
N HIS A 393 -10.23 -4.91 34.66
CA HIS A 393 -11.49 -4.74 33.98
C HIS A 393 -11.62 -5.66 32.74
N GLU A 394 -10.59 -5.72 31.88
CA GLU A 394 -10.52 -6.63 30.72
C GLU A 394 -10.64 -8.10 31.15
N LYS A 395 -10.02 -8.46 32.26
CA LYS A 395 -10.12 -9.79 32.85
C LYS A 395 -11.55 -10.11 33.26
N GLN A 396 -12.26 -9.18 33.92
CA GLN A 396 -13.67 -9.31 34.29
C GLN A 396 -14.58 -9.44 33.06
N VAL A 397 -14.36 -8.62 32.04
CA VAL A 397 -15.10 -8.68 30.77
C VAL A 397 -14.88 -10.03 30.07
N ASN A 398 -13.66 -10.54 30.03
CA ASN A 398 -13.36 -11.83 29.42
C ASN A 398 -13.95 -12.99 30.24
N ALA A 399 -13.88 -12.94 31.56
CA ALA A 399 -14.53 -13.93 32.42
C ALA A 399 -16.05 -13.97 32.20
N LEU A 400 -16.71 -12.83 32.06
CA LEU A 400 -18.14 -12.75 31.73
C LEU A 400 -18.45 -13.29 30.34
N LYS A 401 -17.62 -12.99 29.33
CA LYS A 401 -17.77 -13.54 27.97
C LYS A 401 -17.65 -15.05 27.96
N ASP A 402 -16.70 -15.62 28.71
CA ASP A 402 -16.53 -17.05 28.84
C ASP A 402 -17.72 -17.72 29.55
N GLN A 403 -18.25 -17.09 30.61
CA GLN A 403 -19.49 -17.56 31.28
C GLN A 403 -20.70 -17.51 30.36
N ILE A 404 -20.85 -16.43 29.56
CA ILE A 404 -21.92 -16.29 28.56
C ILE A 404 -21.80 -17.36 27.48
N ALA A 405 -20.58 -17.65 27.01
CA ALA A 405 -20.32 -18.70 26.02
C ALA A 405 -20.70 -20.07 26.58
N ALA A 406 -20.23 -20.43 27.79
CA ALA A 406 -20.59 -21.66 28.47
C ALA A 406 -22.11 -21.79 28.67
N LEU A 407 -22.75 -20.72 29.09
CA LEU A 407 -24.21 -20.70 29.29
C LEU A 407 -25.00 -20.85 27.96
N LYS A 408 -24.49 -20.31 26.87
CA LYS A 408 -25.04 -20.50 25.51
C LYS A 408 -24.92 -21.96 25.06
N ASP A 409 -23.79 -22.60 25.38
CA ASP A 409 -23.60 -24.01 25.11
C ASP A 409 -24.54 -24.86 25.97
N ASP A 410 -24.67 -24.61 27.28
CA ASP A 410 -25.60 -25.28 28.18
C ASP A 410 -27.08 -25.10 27.74
N LEU A 411 -27.43 -23.91 27.26
CA LEU A 411 -28.79 -23.63 26.73
C LEU A 411 -29.07 -24.41 25.45
N ARG A 412 -28.06 -24.58 24.60
CA ARG A 412 -28.10 -25.41 23.41
C ARG A 412 -28.36 -26.86 23.77
N ASP A 413 -27.65 -27.37 24.79
CA ASP A 413 -27.77 -28.75 25.25
C ASP A 413 -29.08 -29.01 26.04
N ALA A 414 -29.64 -28.00 26.72
CA ALA A 414 -30.90 -28.08 27.44
C ALA A 414 -32.16 -28.16 26.53
N GLY A 415 -31.94 -28.07 25.24
CA GLY A 415 -32.90 -28.44 24.22
C GLY A 415 -33.99 -27.44 23.94
N SER A 416 -33.77 -26.61 22.90
CA SER A 416 -34.84 -26.08 22.09
C SER A 416 -35.44 -27.22 21.22
N ALA A 417 -36.72 -27.54 21.33
CA ALA A 417 -37.39 -28.46 20.44
C ALA A 417 -37.49 -27.95 18.99
N ASP A 418 -37.19 -26.70 18.75
CA ASP A 418 -37.18 -26.12 17.41
C ASP A 418 -35.78 -26.26 16.80
N LEU A 419 -35.59 -27.29 15.97
CA LEU A 419 -34.38 -27.60 15.22
C LEU A 419 -33.86 -26.37 14.41
N ARG A 420 -34.75 -25.45 14.03
CA ARG A 420 -34.38 -24.23 13.24
C ARG A 420 -33.63 -23.20 14.04
N LYS A 421 -33.60 -23.29 15.38
CA LYS A 421 -32.88 -22.38 16.26
C LYS A 421 -31.51 -22.89 16.68
N ARG A 422 -31.15 -24.12 16.31
CA ARG A 422 -29.83 -24.73 16.59
C ARG A 422 -28.83 -24.34 15.53
N LYS A 423 -27.56 -24.24 15.89
CA LYS A 423 -26.48 -24.01 14.92
C LYS A 423 -26.22 -25.26 14.08
N ASN A 424 -26.24 -26.43 14.71
CA ASN A 424 -26.13 -27.73 14.06
C ASN A 424 -27.20 -28.68 14.59
N ILE A 425 -27.56 -29.68 13.77
CA ILE A 425 -28.54 -30.73 14.06
C ILE A 425 -27.81 -32.07 14.08
N ALA A 426 -27.89 -32.81 15.17
CA ALA A 426 -27.31 -34.14 15.21
C ALA A 426 -28.12 -35.12 14.36
N LEU A 427 -27.46 -36.08 13.70
CA LEU A 427 -28.13 -37.10 12.90
C LEU A 427 -29.18 -37.85 13.69
N SER A 428 -28.94 -38.09 15.01
CA SER A 428 -29.88 -38.76 15.92
C SER A 428 -31.13 -37.95 16.22
N ASP A 429 -31.16 -36.65 15.89
CA ASP A 429 -32.32 -35.78 16.11
C ASP A 429 -33.35 -35.87 14.97
N LEU A 430 -32.98 -36.54 13.88
CA LEU A 430 -33.79 -36.69 12.68
C LEU A 430 -34.40 -38.10 12.60
N PRO A 431 -35.69 -38.24 12.25
CA PRO A 431 -36.34 -39.55 12.18
C PRO A 431 -35.86 -40.32 10.93
N GLY A 432 -35.96 -41.67 11.00
CA GLY A 432 -35.60 -42.58 9.97
C GLY A 432 -34.08 -42.77 9.78
N ILE A 433 -33.66 -43.10 8.56
CA ILE A 433 -32.23 -43.30 8.25
C ILE A 433 -31.72 -42.04 7.57
N VAL A 434 -30.69 -41.44 8.17
CA VAL A 434 -30.05 -40.22 7.66
C VAL A 434 -28.65 -40.55 7.17
N VAL A 435 -28.37 -40.21 5.93
CA VAL A 435 -27.03 -40.29 5.34
C VAL A 435 -26.49 -38.86 5.21
N ASP A 436 -25.52 -38.52 5.99
CA ASP A 436 -24.86 -37.20 6.03
C ASP A 436 -23.89 -37.02 4.85
N ASP A 437 -23.62 -35.78 4.48
CA ASP A 437 -22.70 -35.45 3.38
C ASP A 437 -21.26 -35.93 3.63
N SER A 438 -20.89 -36.09 4.89
CA SER A 438 -19.57 -36.63 5.29
C SER A 438 -19.43 -38.12 4.93
N ALA A 439 -20.54 -38.86 4.89
CA ALA A 439 -20.61 -40.28 4.52
C ALA A 439 -20.90 -40.53 3.02
N ALA A 440 -21.18 -39.47 2.26
CA ALA A 440 -21.56 -39.57 0.84
C ALA A 440 -20.33 -39.68 -0.09
N GLN A 441 -20.49 -40.40 -1.21
CA GLN A 441 -19.46 -40.45 -2.26
C GLN A 441 -19.52 -39.22 -3.16
N LYS A 442 -18.38 -38.59 -3.38
CA LYS A 442 -18.26 -37.30 -4.07
C LYS A 442 -17.47 -37.46 -5.37
N VAL A 443 -18.00 -36.91 -6.48
CA VAL A 443 -17.26 -36.73 -7.73
C VAL A 443 -17.11 -35.25 -7.96
N GLY A 444 -15.91 -34.81 -8.30
CA GLY A 444 -15.53 -33.39 -8.39
C GLY A 444 -15.30 -32.75 -7.02
N PHE A 445 -14.89 -31.50 -7.02
CA PHE A 445 -14.60 -30.76 -5.78
C PHE A 445 -15.87 -30.12 -5.22
N TRP A 446 -16.27 -30.50 -4.03
CA TRP A 446 -17.35 -29.92 -3.26
C TRP A 446 -16.77 -29.17 -2.06
N LYS A 447 -17.10 -27.89 -1.94
CA LYS A 447 -16.65 -27.04 -0.84
C LYS A 447 -17.50 -27.24 0.40
N GLN A 448 -16.89 -27.59 1.52
CA GLN A 448 -17.60 -27.62 2.80
C GLN A 448 -17.86 -26.21 3.31
N SER A 449 -19.04 -25.96 3.87
CA SER A 449 -19.46 -24.66 4.39
C SER A 449 -20.28 -24.80 5.67
N THR A 450 -20.10 -23.83 6.56
CA THR A 450 -20.88 -23.62 7.80
C THR A 450 -21.50 -22.22 7.83
N SER A 451 -21.48 -21.49 6.70
CA SER A 451 -21.83 -20.07 6.62
C SER A 451 -23.30 -19.77 6.93
N TYR A 452 -24.22 -20.74 6.70
CA TYR A 452 -25.63 -20.57 7.00
C TYR A 452 -26.13 -21.71 7.88
N ALA A 453 -26.36 -21.38 9.14
CA ALA A 453 -26.98 -22.30 10.10
C ALA A 453 -28.53 -22.28 9.99
N PRO A 454 -29.24 -23.36 10.41
CA PRO A 454 -28.70 -24.62 10.87
C PRO A 454 -28.19 -25.52 9.74
N TYR A 455 -27.35 -26.50 10.08
CA TYR A 455 -26.91 -27.56 9.21
C TYR A 455 -26.87 -28.90 9.98
N ILE A 456 -26.84 -30.03 9.27
CA ILE A 456 -26.77 -31.37 9.84
C ILE A 456 -25.29 -31.74 10.04
N GLY A 457 -24.96 -32.39 11.14
CA GLY A 457 -23.58 -32.81 11.42
C GLY A 457 -22.59 -31.63 11.56
N THR A 458 -21.53 -31.59 10.73
CA THR A 458 -20.42 -30.64 10.83
C THR A 458 -20.48 -29.48 9.83
N GLY A 459 -21.45 -29.48 8.91
CA GLY A 459 -21.58 -28.49 7.87
C GLY A 459 -22.33 -29.03 6.66
N TYR A 460 -22.43 -28.28 5.57
CA TYR A 460 -23.03 -28.70 4.31
C TYR A 460 -22.07 -28.51 3.14
N LEU A 461 -22.29 -29.21 2.03
CA LEU A 461 -21.48 -29.10 0.82
C LEU A 461 -22.08 -28.12 -0.19
N SER A 462 -21.20 -27.41 -0.91
CA SER A 462 -21.57 -26.53 -2.03
C SER A 462 -20.70 -26.85 -3.26
N ASP A 463 -21.31 -26.81 -4.45
CA ASP A 463 -20.61 -26.95 -5.72
C ASP A 463 -19.77 -25.69 -6.07
N ASN A 464 -19.84 -24.64 -5.24
CA ASN A 464 -19.20 -23.31 -5.44
C ASN A 464 -19.63 -22.62 -6.75
N ASN A 465 -20.77 -23.03 -7.32
CA ASN A 465 -21.28 -22.59 -8.63
C ASN A 465 -20.30 -22.82 -9.80
N GLU A 466 -19.44 -23.84 -9.69
CA GLU A 466 -18.38 -24.18 -10.65
C GLU A 466 -18.53 -25.62 -11.16
N GLY A 467 -17.91 -25.92 -12.30
CA GLY A 467 -17.88 -27.29 -12.88
C GLY A 467 -19.27 -27.87 -13.11
N LYS A 468 -20.15 -27.11 -13.75
CA LYS A 468 -21.55 -27.57 -14.05
C LYS A 468 -21.56 -28.79 -14.96
N GLY A 469 -22.16 -29.87 -14.48
CA GLY A 469 -22.17 -31.17 -15.13
C GLY A 469 -21.00 -32.08 -14.77
N GLU A 470 -20.05 -31.62 -13.95
CA GLU A 470 -18.88 -32.40 -13.58
C GLU A 470 -18.91 -32.88 -12.12
N LYS A 471 -19.88 -32.41 -11.31
CA LYS A 471 -19.93 -32.69 -9.88
C LYS A 471 -21.20 -33.46 -9.50
N THR A 472 -21.01 -34.58 -8.81
CA THR A 472 -22.11 -35.37 -8.23
C THR A 472 -21.78 -35.78 -6.80
N ILE A 473 -22.83 -35.99 -6.00
CA ILE A 473 -22.75 -36.56 -4.66
C ILE A 473 -23.77 -37.66 -4.50
N THR A 474 -23.36 -38.85 -4.05
CA THR A 474 -24.16 -40.05 -3.96
C THR A 474 -24.33 -40.47 -2.49
N PHE A 475 -25.58 -40.59 -2.05
CA PHE A 475 -25.98 -41.00 -0.71
C PHE A 475 -26.53 -42.42 -0.78
N THR A 476 -25.84 -43.37 -0.15
CA THR A 476 -26.22 -44.78 -0.14
C THR A 476 -26.70 -45.18 1.26
N PRO A 477 -28.02 -45.40 1.46
CA PRO A 477 -28.57 -45.79 2.77
C PRO A 477 -28.27 -47.25 3.11
N LYS A 478 -28.11 -47.54 4.38
CA LYS A 478 -28.12 -48.89 4.91
C LYS A 478 -29.55 -49.23 5.34
N ILE A 479 -30.35 -49.77 4.42
CA ILE A 479 -31.76 -50.12 4.67
C ILE A 479 -31.86 -51.39 5.52
N PRO A 480 -32.40 -51.34 6.74
CA PRO A 480 -32.46 -52.54 7.62
C PRO A 480 -33.61 -53.48 7.30
N LYS A 481 -34.68 -52.96 6.69
CA LYS A 481 -35.90 -53.73 6.37
C LYS A 481 -36.46 -53.33 5.01
N THR A 482 -36.78 -54.28 4.15
CA THR A 482 -37.48 -54.04 2.92
C THR A 482 -38.82 -53.37 3.18
N GLY A 483 -39.09 -52.23 2.52
CA GLY A 483 -40.30 -51.44 2.72
C GLY A 483 -40.35 -50.19 1.85
N ARG A 484 -41.41 -49.42 2.04
CA ARG A 484 -41.53 -48.10 1.39
C ARG A 484 -40.97 -47.02 2.30
N TYR A 485 -40.13 -46.16 1.74
CA TYR A 485 -39.47 -45.03 2.43
C TYR A 485 -39.76 -43.73 1.72
N GLU A 486 -40.20 -42.75 2.44
CA GLU A 486 -40.20 -41.37 1.95
C GLU A 486 -38.74 -40.84 1.94
N VAL A 487 -38.31 -40.37 0.78
CA VAL A 487 -36.95 -39.86 0.57
C VAL A 487 -36.99 -38.33 0.58
N ARG A 488 -36.15 -37.72 1.43
CA ARG A 488 -36.01 -36.27 1.53
C ARG A 488 -34.55 -35.87 1.38
N VAL A 489 -34.29 -34.80 0.63
CA VAL A 489 -32.96 -34.20 0.56
C VAL A 489 -32.93 -32.95 1.42
N ALA A 490 -31.91 -32.83 2.28
CA ALA A 490 -31.60 -31.66 3.07
C ALA A 490 -30.58 -30.79 2.33
N PHE A 491 -30.83 -29.50 2.25
CA PHE A 491 -29.96 -28.53 1.60
C PHE A 491 -30.08 -27.16 2.25
N ASN A 492 -29.10 -26.29 2.03
CA ASN A 492 -29.08 -24.93 2.54
C ASN A 492 -29.66 -23.98 1.48
N ALA A 493 -30.87 -23.48 1.70
CA ALA A 493 -31.65 -22.67 0.75
C ALA A 493 -31.22 -21.18 0.79
N GLY A 494 -31.40 -20.45 -0.32
CA GLY A 494 -31.13 -19.04 -0.42
C GLY A 494 -31.36 -18.46 -1.82
N PRO A 495 -31.31 -17.12 -1.99
CA PRO A 495 -31.68 -16.48 -3.25
C PRO A 495 -30.72 -16.75 -4.42
N ASN A 496 -29.48 -17.12 -4.13
CA ASN A 496 -28.44 -17.43 -5.12
C ASN A 496 -28.24 -18.93 -5.36
N ARG A 497 -29.18 -19.78 -4.84
CA ARG A 497 -29.16 -21.23 -5.02
C ARG A 497 -29.75 -21.64 -6.36
N ALA A 498 -29.54 -22.90 -6.74
CA ALA A 498 -30.04 -23.44 -7.99
C ALA A 498 -31.57 -23.45 -8.02
N GLU A 499 -32.16 -23.01 -9.13
CA GLU A 499 -33.59 -23.12 -9.39
C GLU A 499 -34.04 -24.61 -9.53
N SER A 500 -33.15 -25.45 -10.05
CA SER A 500 -33.36 -26.89 -10.14
C SER A 500 -31.99 -27.60 -10.13
N ALA A 501 -31.77 -28.46 -9.13
CA ALA A 501 -30.68 -29.43 -9.12
C ALA A 501 -31.30 -30.82 -9.40
N THR A 502 -30.63 -31.67 -10.16
CA THR A 502 -31.15 -33.00 -10.51
C THR A 502 -30.81 -34.01 -9.42
N ALA A 503 -31.82 -34.66 -8.88
CA ALA A 503 -31.71 -35.83 -8.01
C ALA A 503 -32.11 -37.10 -8.78
N THR A 504 -31.21 -38.08 -8.81
CA THR A 504 -31.47 -39.43 -9.33
C THR A 504 -31.70 -40.38 -8.17
N ILE A 505 -32.82 -41.06 -8.11
CA ILE A 505 -33.18 -42.02 -7.06
C ILE A 505 -33.20 -43.42 -7.67
N LEU A 506 -32.27 -44.30 -7.29
CA LEU A 506 -32.30 -45.70 -7.61
C LEU A 506 -32.98 -46.47 -6.46
N HIS A 507 -34.09 -47.16 -6.75
CA HIS A 507 -34.88 -47.90 -5.80
C HIS A 507 -35.23 -49.28 -6.36
N ALA A 508 -35.94 -50.14 -5.61
CA ALA A 508 -36.20 -51.54 -5.99
C ALA A 508 -36.99 -51.68 -7.30
N ASP A 509 -37.80 -50.70 -7.66
CA ASP A 509 -38.69 -50.77 -8.84
C ASP A 509 -38.10 -50.00 -10.06
N GLY A 510 -36.89 -49.44 -9.97
CA GLY A 510 -36.17 -48.71 -11.03
C GLY A 510 -35.46 -47.44 -10.62
N GLU A 511 -35.28 -46.54 -11.58
CA GLU A 511 -34.59 -45.24 -11.38
C GLU A 511 -35.56 -44.09 -11.70
N GLU A 512 -35.61 -43.07 -10.85
CA GLU A 512 -36.36 -41.86 -11.11
C GLU A 512 -35.52 -40.60 -11.00
N LEU A 513 -35.84 -39.60 -11.82
CA LEU A 513 -35.24 -38.28 -11.83
C LEU A 513 -36.20 -37.25 -11.25
N LYS A 514 -35.68 -36.43 -10.30
CA LYS A 514 -36.46 -35.34 -9.68
C LYS A 514 -35.65 -34.05 -9.69
N GLY A 515 -36.32 -32.92 -9.98
CA GLY A 515 -35.73 -31.58 -9.80
C GLY A 515 -35.89 -31.11 -8.36
N VAL A 516 -34.82 -30.61 -7.78
CA VAL A 516 -34.81 -30.01 -6.43
C VAL A 516 -34.65 -28.51 -6.58
N LYS A 517 -35.69 -27.76 -6.22
CA LYS A 517 -35.61 -26.30 -6.13
C LYS A 517 -34.94 -25.89 -4.84
N MET A 518 -33.75 -25.22 -4.93
CA MET A 518 -32.97 -24.82 -3.79
C MET A 518 -33.03 -23.30 -3.55
N THR A 519 -33.50 -22.52 -4.55
CA THR A 519 -33.66 -21.07 -4.43
C THR A 519 -34.91 -20.72 -3.61
N THR A 520 -34.79 -19.67 -2.79
CA THR A 520 -35.91 -19.11 -2.03
C THR A 520 -35.62 -17.65 -1.64
N ASP A 521 -36.64 -16.80 -1.70
CA ASP A 521 -36.57 -15.40 -1.31
C ASP A 521 -36.93 -15.19 0.18
N SER A 522 -37.61 -16.14 0.81
CA SER A 522 -38.25 -15.94 2.11
C SER A 522 -37.63 -16.70 3.28
N LEU A 523 -36.94 -17.82 3.04
CA LEU A 523 -36.39 -18.67 4.11
C LEU A 523 -34.97 -19.12 3.78
N LYS A 524 -33.98 -18.39 4.30
CA LYS A 524 -32.57 -18.79 4.23
C LYS A 524 -32.27 -19.89 5.26
N GLY A 525 -31.41 -20.85 4.90
CA GLY A 525 -30.93 -21.91 5.79
C GLY A 525 -31.45 -23.31 5.40
N LEU A 526 -31.34 -24.25 6.35
CA LEU A 526 -31.66 -25.67 6.12
C LEU A 526 -33.12 -25.87 5.75
N GLN A 527 -33.35 -26.54 4.62
CA GLN A 527 -34.63 -26.97 4.11
C GLN A 527 -34.60 -28.46 3.73
N PHE A 528 -35.79 -29.10 3.73
CA PHE A 528 -35.98 -30.47 3.25
C PHE A 528 -36.93 -30.46 2.06
N ALA A 529 -36.50 -31.09 0.98
CA ALA A 529 -37.37 -31.36 -0.17
C ALA A 529 -37.69 -32.85 -0.23
N THR A 530 -38.97 -33.19 -0.23
CA THR A 530 -39.45 -34.57 -0.45
C THR A 530 -39.31 -34.93 -1.92
N LEU A 531 -38.56 -35.99 -2.23
CA LEU A 531 -38.36 -36.52 -3.59
C LEU A 531 -39.46 -37.52 -3.99
N GLY A 532 -40.07 -38.17 -3.01
CA GLY A 532 -41.10 -39.17 -3.23
C GLY A 532 -41.03 -40.31 -2.21
N THR A 533 -41.94 -41.32 -2.38
CA THR A 533 -41.95 -42.52 -1.56
C THR A 533 -41.68 -43.73 -2.43
N TYR A 534 -40.56 -44.39 -2.18
CA TYR A 534 -40.02 -45.47 -3.01
C TYR A 534 -39.81 -46.74 -2.21
N ARG A 535 -39.84 -47.91 -2.88
CA ARG A 535 -39.55 -49.19 -2.28
C ARG A 535 -38.05 -49.45 -2.28
N PHE A 536 -37.48 -49.69 -1.12
CA PHE A 536 -36.08 -50.09 -0.94
C PHE A 536 -36.02 -51.52 -0.34
N GLU A 537 -35.04 -52.26 -0.78
CA GLU A 537 -34.78 -53.61 -0.26
C GLU A 537 -33.71 -53.60 0.82
N ALA A 538 -33.86 -54.42 1.85
CA ALA A 538 -32.85 -54.61 2.89
C ALA A 538 -31.54 -55.05 2.24
N ASN A 539 -30.44 -54.28 2.52
CA ASN A 539 -29.11 -54.46 1.94
C ASN A 539 -29.08 -54.41 0.41
N GLY A 540 -30.10 -53.78 -0.23
CA GLY A 540 -30.17 -53.53 -1.66
C GLY A 540 -29.20 -52.38 -2.13
N GLN A 541 -29.14 -52.21 -3.45
CA GLN A 541 -28.25 -51.23 -4.09
C GLN A 541 -28.89 -49.83 -4.28
N GLY A 542 -29.89 -49.48 -3.49
CA GLY A 542 -30.54 -48.17 -3.60
C GLY A 542 -29.67 -47.01 -3.20
N PHE A 543 -29.77 -45.88 -3.92
CA PHE A 543 -29.05 -44.64 -3.60
C PHE A 543 -29.82 -43.40 -4.07
N VAL A 544 -29.40 -42.25 -3.59
CA VAL A 544 -29.79 -40.92 -4.13
C VAL A 544 -28.53 -40.19 -4.59
N LEU A 545 -28.51 -39.79 -5.85
CA LEU A 545 -27.42 -39.04 -6.44
C LEU A 545 -27.92 -37.64 -6.76
N ILE A 546 -27.22 -36.61 -6.27
CA ILE A 546 -27.45 -35.20 -6.59
C ILE A 546 -26.39 -34.74 -7.58
N SER A 547 -26.85 -34.16 -8.70
CA SER A 547 -25.98 -33.64 -9.76
C SER A 547 -26.14 -32.12 -9.91
N ASN A 548 -25.02 -31.42 -10.20
CA ASN A 548 -25.05 -30.00 -10.55
C ASN A 548 -25.21 -29.78 -12.07
N ALA A 549 -25.47 -30.82 -12.86
CA ALA A 549 -25.66 -30.69 -14.30
C ALA A 549 -26.94 -29.89 -14.62
N GLY A 550 -26.84 -28.97 -15.57
CA GLY A 550 -27.94 -28.13 -16.00
C GLY A 550 -28.44 -27.10 -14.97
N SER A 551 -27.83 -27.04 -13.78
CA SER A 551 -28.22 -26.09 -12.74
C SER A 551 -27.64 -24.71 -12.96
N GLN A 552 -28.45 -23.66 -12.71
CA GLN A 552 -27.96 -22.26 -12.57
C GLN A 552 -28.02 -21.86 -11.10
N GLY A 553 -26.92 -21.22 -10.58
CA GLY A 553 -26.79 -20.93 -9.18
C GLY A 553 -26.08 -22.04 -8.38
N TYR A 554 -25.89 -21.82 -7.10
CA TYR A 554 -25.18 -22.76 -6.23
C TYR A 554 -26.02 -23.99 -5.91
N VAL A 555 -25.51 -25.20 -6.13
CA VAL A 555 -26.06 -26.44 -5.60
C VAL A 555 -25.48 -26.70 -4.22
N THR A 556 -26.38 -26.82 -3.22
CA THR A 556 -25.97 -27.12 -1.83
C THR A 556 -26.65 -28.42 -1.38
N VAL A 557 -25.90 -29.27 -0.70
CA VAL A 557 -26.42 -30.55 -0.17
C VAL A 557 -25.86 -30.77 1.23
N ASP A 558 -26.71 -31.26 2.16
CA ASP A 558 -26.36 -31.49 3.55
C ASP A 558 -26.50 -32.97 3.88
N ALA A 559 -27.72 -33.54 3.76
CA ALA A 559 -27.99 -34.95 4.00
C ALA A 559 -29.13 -35.48 3.14
N VAL A 560 -29.26 -36.78 3.06
CA VAL A 560 -30.49 -37.48 2.54
C VAL A 560 -31.10 -38.33 3.61
N GLN A 561 -32.42 -38.18 3.81
CA GLN A 561 -33.19 -38.85 4.84
C GLN A 561 -34.15 -39.86 4.18
N PHE A 562 -34.23 -41.08 4.72
CA PHE A 562 -35.13 -42.14 4.32
C PHE A 562 -36.03 -42.47 5.51
N VAL A 563 -37.33 -42.12 5.43
CA VAL A 563 -38.29 -42.28 6.50
C VAL A 563 -39.24 -43.42 6.14
N PRO A 564 -39.42 -44.48 6.97
CA PRO A 564 -40.40 -45.52 6.70
C PRO A 564 -41.81 -44.92 6.49
N ALA A 565 -42.48 -45.26 5.40
CA ALA A 565 -43.80 -44.69 5.08
C ALA A 565 -44.93 -45.09 6.03
N ASP A 566 -44.73 -46.17 6.78
CA ASP A 566 -45.67 -46.68 7.78
C ASP A 566 -45.52 -45.99 9.16
N GLU A 567 -44.48 -45.20 9.37
CA GLU A 567 -44.30 -44.35 10.55
C GLU A 567 -45.04 -43.04 10.36
N THR A 568 -46.21 -42.88 11.00
CA THR A 568 -46.83 -41.56 11.17
C THR A 568 -45.83 -40.65 11.94
N LEU A 569 -45.15 -39.74 11.26
CA LEU A 569 -44.35 -38.70 11.90
C LEU A 569 -45.31 -37.89 12.78
N ALA A 570 -45.31 -38.11 14.07
CA ALA A 570 -45.84 -37.13 15.01
C ALA A 570 -45.06 -35.83 14.77
N GLU A 571 -45.76 -34.78 14.35
CA GLU A 571 -45.15 -33.42 14.42
C GLU A 571 -44.59 -33.25 15.82
N PRO A 572 -43.35 -32.77 15.96
CA PRO A 572 -42.76 -32.56 17.28
C PRO A 572 -43.72 -31.66 18.06
N ALA A 573 -44.49 -32.20 18.99
CA ALA A 573 -45.34 -31.46 19.86
C ALA A 573 -44.48 -30.38 20.51
N ALA A 574 -44.93 -29.13 20.45
CA ALA A 574 -44.27 -27.99 21.10
C ALA A 574 -44.11 -28.35 22.61
N LYS A 575 -43.02 -29.01 22.98
CA LYS A 575 -42.69 -29.28 24.39
C LYS A 575 -42.58 -27.93 25.04
N LYS A 576 -43.37 -27.71 26.09
CA LYS A 576 -43.18 -26.58 27.02
C LYS A 576 -41.69 -26.47 27.33
N GLU A 577 -41.14 -25.29 27.13
CA GLU A 577 -39.76 -24.97 27.46
C GLU A 577 -39.41 -25.56 28.84
N SER A 578 -38.34 -26.36 28.94
CA SER A 578 -38.02 -27.00 30.18
C SER A 578 -37.70 -25.91 31.22
N ALA A 579 -38.13 -26.11 32.48
CA ALA A 579 -37.82 -25.15 33.56
C ALA A 579 -36.32 -24.83 33.65
N LYS A 580 -35.46 -25.76 33.23
CA LYS A 580 -34.02 -25.62 33.13
C LYS A 580 -33.65 -24.63 32.03
N ALA A 581 -34.26 -24.73 30.86
CA ALA A 581 -33.95 -23.80 29.74
C ALA A 581 -34.43 -22.37 30.04
N SER A 582 -35.57 -22.21 30.68
CA SER A 582 -36.06 -20.88 31.10
C SER A 582 -35.15 -20.24 32.16
N LYS A 583 -34.62 -21.01 33.12
CA LYS A 583 -33.66 -20.52 34.12
C LYS A 583 -32.33 -20.11 33.46
N LEU A 584 -31.81 -20.89 32.51
CA LEU A 584 -30.57 -20.57 31.79
C LEU A 584 -30.73 -19.31 30.94
N LYS A 585 -31.88 -19.12 30.30
CA LYS A 585 -32.17 -17.84 29.55
C LYS A 585 -32.20 -16.63 30.47
N GLN A 586 -32.81 -16.72 31.65
CA GLN A 586 -32.82 -15.61 32.60
C GLN A 586 -31.38 -15.28 33.07
N GLN A 587 -30.56 -16.29 33.36
CA GLN A 587 -29.16 -16.11 33.70
C GLN A 587 -28.37 -15.47 32.53
N LEU A 588 -28.60 -15.92 31.29
CA LEU A 588 -27.93 -15.37 30.13
C LEU A 588 -28.26 -13.86 29.94
N VAL A 589 -29.54 -13.49 30.05
CA VAL A 589 -29.98 -12.08 29.97
C VAL A 589 -29.35 -11.23 31.08
N ALA A 590 -29.22 -11.79 32.31
CA ALA A 590 -28.58 -11.10 33.42
C ALA A 590 -27.09 -10.85 33.14
N LEU A 591 -26.35 -11.86 32.70
CA LEU A 591 -24.92 -11.73 32.38
C LEU A 591 -24.67 -10.83 31.16
N GLU A 592 -25.51 -10.90 30.13
CA GLU A 592 -25.41 -10.00 28.96
C GLU A 592 -25.70 -8.53 29.37
N LYS A 593 -26.61 -8.30 30.31
CA LYS A 593 -26.87 -6.97 30.88
C LYS A 593 -25.68 -6.48 31.70
N GLU A 594 -25.09 -7.35 32.53
CA GLU A 594 -23.90 -7.06 33.33
C GLU A 594 -22.70 -6.75 32.43
N LEU A 595 -22.45 -7.58 31.41
CA LEU A 595 -21.41 -7.35 30.40
C LEU A 595 -21.59 -5.99 29.73
N LYS A 596 -22.82 -5.64 29.33
CA LYS A 596 -23.12 -4.35 28.68
C LYS A 596 -22.91 -3.16 29.63
N ALA A 597 -23.22 -3.33 30.93
CA ALA A 597 -22.95 -2.31 31.94
C ALA A 597 -21.45 -2.12 32.13
N LEU A 598 -20.72 -3.23 32.32
CA LEU A 598 -19.28 -3.21 32.47
C LEU A 598 -18.57 -2.61 31.25
N GLN A 599 -19.00 -2.92 30.03
CA GLN A 599 -18.44 -2.36 28.81
C GLN A 599 -18.72 -0.86 28.64
N LYS A 600 -19.76 -0.30 29.27
CA LYS A 600 -20.09 1.12 29.19
C LYS A 600 -19.16 1.98 30.06
N ASP A 601 -18.65 1.41 31.13
CA ASP A 601 -17.83 2.13 32.12
C ASP A 601 -16.31 2.02 31.84
N ILE A 602 -15.92 1.34 30.76
CA ILE A 602 -14.52 1.27 30.32
C ILE A 602 -14.15 2.55 29.58
N PRO A 603 -13.10 3.28 29.97
CA PRO A 603 -12.45 4.23 29.07
C PRO A 603 -11.99 3.51 27.81
N ASP A 604 -12.26 4.07 26.64
CA ASP A 604 -11.74 3.51 25.39
C ASP A 604 -10.22 3.42 25.48
N ARG A 605 -9.71 2.18 25.46
CA ARG A 605 -8.26 1.95 25.42
C ARG A 605 -7.72 2.45 24.10
N PRO A 606 -6.70 3.30 24.09
CA PRO A 606 -6.09 3.74 22.84
C PRO A 606 -5.50 2.55 22.08
N GLU A 607 -5.71 2.54 20.77
CA GLU A 607 -5.20 1.51 19.86
C GLU A 607 -4.30 2.15 18.81
N ALA A 608 -3.38 1.38 18.23
CA ALA A 608 -2.60 1.79 17.07
C ALA A 608 -2.64 0.72 15.98
N MET A 609 -2.72 1.14 14.75
CA MET A 609 -2.47 0.26 13.61
C MET A 609 -1.02 -0.23 13.68
N SER A 610 -0.84 -1.53 13.63
CA SER A 610 0.45 -2.15 13.88
C SER A 610 0.62 -3.46 13.12
N VAL A 611 1.74 -4.11 13.33
CA VAL A 611 2.04 -5.46 12.84
C VAL A 611 2.46 -6.36 13.98
N ALA A 612 2.45 -7.67 13.74
CA ALA A 612 2.96 -8.68 14.66
C ALA A 612 3.68 -9.78 13.89
N ASP A 613 4.60 -10.50 14.53
CA ASP A 613 5.21 -11.68 13.92
C ASP A 613 4.19 -12.80 13.73
N ASP A 614 4.31 -13.55 12.64
CA ASP A 614 3.56 -14.79 12.45
C ASP A 614 4.08 -15.84 13.44
N SER A 615 3.18 -16.64 14.01
CA SER A 615 3.54 -17.73 14.91
C SER A 615 4.31 -18.88 14.22
N ALA A 616 4.30 -18.91 12.90
CA ALA A 616 4.99 -19.89 12.07
C ALA A 616 5.74 -19.17 10.93
N PRO A 617 6.90 -18.55 11.22
CA PRO A 617 7.71 -17.90 10.19
C PRO A 617 8.15 -18.90 9.12
N GLU A 618 8.10 -18.51 7.86
CA GLU A 618 8.44 -19.38 6.72
C GLU A 618 9.32 -18.67 5.68
N ASP A 619 10.19 -19.44 5.05
CA ASP A 619 10.94 -18.98 3.90
C ASP A 619 10.04 -18.87 2.67
N ALA A 620 10.16 -17.80 1.90
CA ALA A 620 9.36 -17.61 0.71
C ALA A 620 9.82 -18.51 -0.44
N LYS A 621 8.89 -18.90 -1.31
CA LYS A 621 9.21 -19.57 -2.58
C LYS A 621 9.21 -18.54 -3.71
N ILE A 622 10.11 -18.72 -4.67
CA ILE A 622 10.11 -17.89 -5.88
C ILE A 622 8.80 -18.09 -6.63
N HIS A 623 8.07 -17.00 -6.89
CA HIS A 623 6.92 -17.03 -7.78
C HIS A 623 7.39 -16.90 -9.22
N ILE A 624 7.38 -18.01 -9.96
CA ILE A 624 7.85 -18.04 -11.35
C ILE A 624 7.03 -17.03 -12.16
N ARG A 625 7.71 -16.05 -12.74
CA ARG A 625 7.10 -14.91 -13.45
C ARG A 625 6.08 -14.12 -12.60
N GLY A 626 6.32 -14.02 -11.30
CA GLY A 626 5.45 -13.31 -10.36
C GLY A 626 4.12 -13.99 -10.02
N SER A 627 3.86 -15.21 -10.55
CA SER A 627 2.60 -15.92 -10.31
C SER A 627 2.60 -16.60 -8.94
N ILE A 628 1.69 -16.21 -8.05
CA ILE A 628 1.54 -16.81 -6.71
C ILE A 628 1.16 -18.29 -6.73
N ARG A 629 0.67 -18.79 -7.88
CA ARG A 629 0.24 -20.18 -8.08
C ARG A 629 1.31 -21.06 -8.71
N ASN A 630 2.38 -20.46 -9.27
CA ASN A 630 3.49 -21.17 -9.88
C ASN A 630 4.75 -20.98 -9.03
N LEU A 631 4.97 -21.92 -8.10
CA LEU A 631 6.01 -21.82 -7.08
C LEU A 631 7.28 -22.57 -7.51
N GLY A 632 8.41 -21.87 -7.44
CA GLY A 632 9.74 -22.41 -7.65
C GLY A 632 10.44 -22.80 -6.35
N ALA A 633 11.76 -22.67 -6.33
CA ALA A 633 12.59 -23.02 -5.18
C ALA A 633 12.29 -22.13 -3.95
N SER A 634 12.43 -22.70 -2.76
CA SER A 634 12.42 -21.94 -1.51
C SER A 634 13.69 -21.11 -1.38
N VAL A 635 13.54 -19.90 -0.86
CA VAL A 635 14.64 -18.95 -0.62
C VAL A 635 14.69 -18.62 0.86
N PRO A 636 15.79 -18.91 1.55
CA PRO A 636 15.94 -18.48 2.93
C PRO A 636 15.75 -16.96 3.09
N ARG A 637 15.14 -16.54 4.19
CA ARG A 637 15.04 -15.13 4.57
C ARG A 637 16.42 -14.50 4.62
N GLY A 638 16.57 -13.27 4.13
CA GLY A 638 17.87 -12.62 4.00
C GLY A 638 17.78 -11.23 3.36
N PHE A 639 18.90 -10.69 2.92
CA PHE A 639 19.08 -9.31 2.49
C PHE A 639 19.60 -9.23 1.05
N ILE A 640 19.61 -8.00 0.48
CA ILE A 640 20.15 -7.76 -0.88
C ILE A 640 21.65 -8.00 -0.88
N GLN A 641 22.09 -9.03 -1.62
CA GLN A 641 23.48 -9.49 -1.62
C GLN A 641 24.48 -8.43 -2.12
N ALA A 642 24.07 -7.61 -3.10
CA ALA A 642 24.92 -6.57 -3.65
C ALA A 642 25.20 -5.41 -2.66
N ALA A 643 24.31 -5.21 -1.69
CA ALA A 643 24.44 -4.19 -0.66
C ALA A 643 24.87 -4.78 0.71
N LEU A 644 25.27 -6.05 0.72
CA LEU A 644 25.71 -6.74 1.92
C LEU A 644 27.24 -6.63 2.06
N HIS A 645 27.66 -5.85 3.07
CA HIS A 645 29.06 -5.71 3.44
C HIS A 645 29.24 -6.14 4.91
N GLY A 646 30.38 -6.75 5.20
CA GLY A 646 30.63 -7.33 6.52
C GLY A 646 29.78 -8.57 6.83
N ASN A 647 29.50 -8.78 8.12
CA ASN A 647 28.73 -9.94 8.57
C ASN A 647 27.22 -9.59 8.60
N ALA A 648 26.44 -10.32 7.80
CA ALA A 648 24.98 -10.21 7.88
C ALA A 648 24.47 -10.67 9.25
N PRO A 649 23.47 -10.00 9.85
CA PRO A 649 22.77 -10.53 11.00
C PRO A 649 22.15 -11.91 10.66
N GLY A 650 22.36 -12.90 11.53
CA GLY A 650 21.74 -14.23 11.37
C GLY A 650 20.25 -14.17 11.77
N ILE A 651 19.36 -14.58 10.88
CA ILE A 651 17.91 -14.62 11.16
C ILE A 651 17.57 -15.93 11.88
N PRO A 652 17.03 -15.87 13.13
CA PRO A 652 16.57 -17.08 13.82
C PRO A 652 15.42 -17.76 13.09
N ALA A 653 15.34 -19.08 13.17
CA ALA A 653 14.31 -19.85 12.45
C ALA A 653 12.89 -19.48 12.93
N GLU A 654 12.73 -19.18 14.21
CA GLU A 654 11.47 -18.88 14.88
C GLU A 654 11.06 -17.39 14.81
N ALA A 655 11.93 -16.51 14.30
CA ALA A 655 11.66 -15.08 14.18
C ALA A 655 11.31 -14.70 12.74
N SER A 656 10.54 -13.64 12.54
CA SER A 656 10.25 -13.13 11.20
C SER A 656 11.52 -12.65 10.45
N GLY A 657 12.49 -12.10 11.18
CA GLY A 657 13.71 -11.48 10.64
C GLY A 657 13.61 -9.95 10.52
N ARG A 658 12.51 -9.31 11.00
CA ARG A 658 12.34 -7.84 10.92
C ARG A 658 13.38 -7.09 11.74
N LEU A 659 13.77 -7.60 12.88
CA LEU A 659 14.78 -6.98 13.72
C LEU A 659 16.16 -7.02 13.03
N GLU A 660 16.52 -8.15 12.45
CA GLU A 660 17.75 -8.34 11.69
C GLU A 660 17.74 -7.49 10.39
N LEU A 661 16.58 -7.36 9.75
CA LEU A 661 16.40 -6.46 8.61
C LEU A 661 16.66 -5.02 8.99
N ALA A 662 16.10 -4.56 10.11
CA ALA A 662 16.32 -3.22 10.63
C ALA A 662 17.81 -2.99 10.96
N GLN A 663 18.46 -3.94 11.62
CA GLN A 663 19.89 -3.91 11.93
C GLN A 663 20.76 -3.81 10.67
N TRP A 664 20.43 -4.57 9.62
CA TRP A 664 21.14 -4.49 8.35
C TRP A 664 20.94 -3.14 7.66
N ILE A 665 19.71 -2.62 7.61
CA ILE A 665 19.41 -1.31 6.99
C ILE A 665 20.14 -0.18 7.72
N THR A 666 20.20 -0.22 9.05
CA THR A 666 20.80 0.84 9.86
C THR A 666 22.28 0.61 10.16
N SER A 667 22.86 -0.47 9.65
CA SER A 667 24.28 -0.75 9.83
C SER A 667 25.17 0.35 9.24
N ARG A 668 26.26 0.65 9.95
CA ARG A 668 27.32 1.53 9.42
C ARG A 668 27.91 1.04 8.07
N GLU A 669 27.87 -0.26 7.85
CA GLU A 669 28.38 -0.91 6.64
C GLU A 669 27.37 -0.89 5.50
N ASN A 670 26.11 -0.51 5.75
CA ASN A 670 25.11 -0.39 4.68
C ASN A 670 25.51 0.79 3.76
N PRO A 671 25.70 0.56 2.46
CA PRO A 671 26.20 1.59 1.57
C PRO A 671 25.19 2.68 1.22
N LEU A 672 23.90 2.48 1.52
CA LEU A 672 22.80 3.26 0.98
C LEU A 672 22.16 4.19 2.03
N THR A 673 21.72 3.66 3.16
CA THR A 673 20.81 4.34 4.09
C THR A 673 21.26 5.73 4.52
N ALA A 674 22.49 5.87 5.00
CA ALA A 674 23.01 7.17 5.45
C ALA A 674 23.14 8.18 4.31
N ARG A 675 23.64 7.73 3.13
CA ARG A 675 23.73 8.58 1.92
C ARG A 675 22.36 9.08 1.47
N ILE A 676 21.36 8.22 1.48
CA ILE A 676 20.00 8.56 1.06
C ILE A 676 19.38 9.57 2.01
N MET A 677 19.51 9.38 3.31
CA MET A 677 18.99 10.33 4.29
C MET A 677 19.67 11.70 4.18
N VAL A 678 20.98 11.73 4.07
CA VAL A 678 21.76 12.96 3.83
C VAL A 678 21.32 13.64 2.54
N ASN A 679 21.17 12.90 1.45
CA ASN A 679 20.78 13.46 0.16
C ASN A 679 19.37 14.05 0.18
N ARG A 680 18.43 13.46 0.94
CA ARG A 680 17.08 13.99 1.12
C ARG A 680 17.08 15.28 1.92
N VAL A 681 17.76 15.32 3.05
CA VAL A 681 17.90 16.55 3.84
C VAL A 681 18.54 17.65 2.99
N TRP A 682 19.56 17.30 2.22
CA TRP A 682 20.16 18.22 1.25
C TRP A 682 19.14 18.73 0.23
N HIS A 683 18.37 17.83 -0.38
CA HIS A 683 17.31 18.19 -1.34
C HIS A 683 16.28 19.16 -0.72
N TRP A 684 15.80 18.88 0.49
CA TRP A 684 14.81 19.72 1.16
C TRP A 684 15.32 21.13 1.42
N LEU A 685 16.59 21.26 1.77
CA LEU A 685 17.21 22.56 2.06
C LEU A 685 17.68 23.28 0.80
N PHE A 686 18.34 22.61 -0.14
CA PHE A 686 18.95 23.21 -1.32
C PHE A 686 18.07 23.15 -2.59
N GLY A 687 16.93 22.45 -2.57
CA GLY A 687 15.99 22.34 -3.69
C GLY A 687 16.39 21.31 -4.75
N ALA A 688 17.61 20.78 -4.70
CA ALA A 688 18.05 19.66 -5.54
C ALA A 688 19.00 18.77 -4.73
N GLY A 689 18.87 17.45 -4.83
CA GLY A 689 19.79 16.52 -4.18
C GLY A 689 21.20 16.55 -4.77
N ILE A 690 22.20 16.14 -4.02
CA ILE A 690 23.54 15.83 -4.55
C ILE A 690 23.41 14.73 -5.60
N VAL A 691 22.56 13.73 -5.33
CA VAL A 691 21.96 12.81 -6.31
C VAL A 691 20.56 13.34 -6.60
N ARG A 692 20.29 13.79 -7.82
CA ARG A 692 19.02 14.44 -8.16
C ARG A 692 17.83 13.48 -8.14
N THR A 693 18.05 12.23 -8.45
CA THR A 693 17.05 11.15 -8.36
C THR A 693 16.97 10.62 -6.94
N THR A 694 16.32 11.38 -6.03
CA THR A 694 16.34 11.16 -4.57
C THR A 694 15.78 9.81 -4.13
N ASP A 695 14.93 9.16 -4.95
CA ASP A 695 14.31 7.85 -4.70
C ASP A 695 14.97 6.72 -5.52
N ASN A 696 16.03 7.05 -6.29
CA ASN A 696 16.69 6.08 -7.13
C ASN A 696 18.22 6.31 -7.15
N PHE A 697 18.90 5.52 -6.34
CA PHE A 697 20.37 5.43 -6.27
C PHE A 697 20.91 4.26 -7.11
N GLY A 698 20.02 3.53 -7.80
CA GLY A 698 20.39 2.48 -8.74
C GLY A 698 21.00 3.02 -10.03
N SER A 699 21.33 2.12 -10.93
CA SER A 699 22.02 2.42 -12.19
C SER A 699 21.24 3.28 -13.18
N THR A 700 19.91 3.40 -13.00
CA THR A 700 19.05 4.29 -13.78
C THR A 700 18.89 5.67 -13.16
N GLY A 701 19.42 5.87 -11.95
CA GLY A 701 19.49 7.16 -11.30
C GLY A 701 20.65 8.02 -11.79
N GLU A 702 20.65 9.31 -11.39
CA GLU A 702 21.77 10.20 -11.70
C GLU A 702 22.96 9.95 -10.76
N PRO A 703 24.20 10.10 -11.25
CA PRO A 703 25.37 10.07 -10.38
C PRO A 703 25.41 11.32 -9.49
N PRO A 704 26.05 11.22 -8.31
CA PRO A 704 26.20 12.35 -7.41
C PRO A 704 27.06 13.47 -8.04
N SER A 705 26.63 14.72 -7.91
CA SER A 705 27.40 15.89 -8.34
C SER A 705 28.69 16.08 -7.52
N HIS A 706 28.64 15.72 -6.25
CA HIS A 706 29.73 15.83 -5.28
C HIS A 706 29.84 14.51 -4.48
N PRO A 707 30.39 13.43 -5.07
CA PRO A 707 30.43 12.11 -4.43
C PRO A 707 31.21 12.13 -3.09
N GLU A 708 32.32 12.86 -3.03
CA GLU A 708 33.14 12.95 -1.82
C GLU A 708 32.41 13.66 -0.67
N LEU A 709 31.62 14.71 -0.98
CA LEU A 709 30.79 15.41 -0.01
C LEU A 709 29.65 14.52 0.50
N LEU A 710 29.02 13.75 -0.40
CA LEU A 710 27.95 12.83 -0.03
C LEU A 710 28.47 11.79 0.96
N ASP A 711 29.61 11.17 0.67
CA ASP A 711 30.24 10.17 1.52
C ASP A 711 30.68 10.78 2.87
N TYR A 712 31.32 11.96 2.83
CA TYR A 712 31.73 12.68 4.03
C TYR A 712 30.54 12.94 4.95
N LEU A 713 29.45 13.49 4.42
CA LEU A 713 28.25 13.79 5.20
C LEU A 713 27.57 12.53 5.71
N ALA A 714 27.52 11.44 4.92
CA ALA A 714 26.96 10.18 5.35
C ALA A 714 27.70 9.59 6.53
N LEU A 715 29.03 9.58 6.48
CA LEU A 715 29.87 9.09 7.59
C LEU A 715 29.78 9.98 8.81
N LYS A 716 29.76 11.31 8.64
CA LYS A 716 29.56 12.26 9.75
C LYS A 716 28.20 12.11 10.39
N PHE A 717 27.15 11.93 9.61
CA PHE A 717 25.80 11.68 10.12
C PHE A 717 25.73 10.44 11.02
N ILE A 718 26.42 9.36 10.62
CA ILE A 718 26.56 8.16 11.46
C ILE A 718 27.35 8.46 12.73
N GLU A 719 28.51 9.14 12.62
CA GLU A 719 29.38 9.52 13.76
C GLU A 719 28.67 10.44 14.75
N ASP A 720 27.82 11.34 14.26
CA ASP A 720 27.05 12.29 15.06
C ASP A 720 25.76 11.65 15.63
N GLY A 721 25.68 10.29 15.63
CA GLY A 721 24.60 9.50 16.22
C GLY A 721 23.28 9.63 15.46
N TRP A 722 23.31 9.74 14.14
CA TRP A 722 22.14 9.83 13.27
C TRP A 722 21.20 10.99 13.62
N SER A 723 21.75 12.10 14.16
CA SER A 723 20.99 13.25 14.60
C SER A 723 20.55 14.11 13.41
N LEU A 724 19.23 14.10 13.12
CA LEU A 724 18.64 14.92 12.07
C LEU A 724 18.87 16.42 12.30
N LYS A 725 18.69 16.89 13.55
CA LYS A 725 18.89 18.29 13.89
C LYS A 725 20.33 18.75 13.69
N HIS A 726 21.30 17.88 14.03
CA HIS A 726 22.73 18.20 13.85
C HIS A 726 23.06 18.29 12.35
N LEU A 727 22.60 17.33 11.53
CA LEU A 727 22.80 17.36 10.09
C LEU A 727 22.21 18.62 9.43
N VAL A 728 20.97 18.98 9.80
CA VAL A 728 20.32 20.21 9.32
C VAL A 728 21.14 21.45 9.76
N LYS A 729 21.57 21.52 11.03
CA LYS A 729 22.40 22.64 11.52
C LYS A 729 23.67 22.79 10.70
N GLN A 730 24.42 21.71 10.46
CA GLN A 730 25.63 21.74 9.64
C GLN A 730 25.36 22.31 8.25
N MET A 731 24.26 21.90 7.60
CA MET A 731 23.91 22.36 6.25
C MET A 731 23.52 23.84 6.21
N VAL A 732 22.63 24.30 7.10
CA VAL A 732 22.16 25.69 7.09
C VAL A 732 23.22 26.69 7.60
N MET A 733 24.20 26.22 8.38
CA MET A 733 25.33 27.04 8.82
C MET A 733 26.38 27.20 7.73
N SER A 734 26.36 26.40 6.66
CA SER A 734 27.30 26.56 5.55
C SER A 734 27.07 27.87 4.81
N ARG A 735 28.14 28.43 4.23
CA ARG A 735 28.04 29.62 3.38
C ARG A 735 27.33 29.29 2.05
N THR A 736 27.44 28.04 1.60
CA THR A 736 26.74 27.51 0.44
C THR A 736 25.24 27.72 0.58
N TYR A 737 24.62 27.40 1.73
CA TYR A 737 23.22 27.66 2.00
C TYR A 737 22.85 29.15 2.04
N ARG A 738 23.78 29.97 2.51
CA ARG A 738 23.56 31.42 2.66
C ARG A 738 23.80 32.23 1.39
N MET A 739 24.24 31.60 0.29
CA MET A 739 24.39 32.29 -1.00
C MET A 739 23.08 32.86 -1.52
N SER A 740 23.19 33.95 -2.29
CA SER A 740 22.07 34.49 -3.07
C SER A 740 21.64 33.53 -4.17
N SER A 741 20.33 33.48 -4.44
CA SER A 741 19.74 32.80 -5.59
C SER A 741 19.69 33.69 -6.85
N SER A 742 19.94 35.01 -6.70
CA SER A 742 19.92 36.01 -7.75
C SER A 742 21.28 36.11 -8.47
N ALA A 743 21.78 34.99 -8.98
CA ALA A 743 23.02 34.98 -9.79
C ALA A 743 22.69 34.82 -11.28
N PRO A 744 23.53 35.35 -12.19
CA PRO A 744 23.37 35.07 -13.62
C PRO A 744 23.48 33.59 -13.91
N MET A 745 22.63 33.08 -14.79
CA MET A 745 22.73 31.70 -15.24
C MET A 745 24.05 31.49 -16.00
N LEU A 746 24.85 30.54 -15.53
CA LEU A 746 26.14 30.23 -16.11
C LEU A 746 25.96 29.23 -17.25
N SER A 747 26.41 29.56 -18.45
CA SER A 747 26.37 28.65 -19.60
C SER A 747 27.14 27.34 -19.37
N GLN A 748 28.11 27.34 -18.46
CA GLN A 748 28.94 26.16 -18.09
C GLN A 748 28.23 25.24 -17.09
N ASP A 749 27.24 25.72 -16.34
CA ASP A 749 26.46 24.98 -15.35
C ASP A 749 25.03 25.52 -15.30
N PRO A 750 24.23 25.32 -16.37
CA PRO A 750 22.89 25.88 -16.48
C PRO A 750 21.93 25.35 -15.42
N ASP A 751 22.17 24.14 -14.94
CA ASP A 751 21.36 23.46 -13.92
C ASP A 751 21.87 23.69 -12.49
N ASN A 752 22.90 24.54 -12.29
CA ASN A 752 23.53 24.78 -11.01
C ASN A 752 23.96 23.50 -10.26
N ARG A 753 24.48 22.50 -11.00
CA ARG A 753 24.94 21.23 -10.41
C ARG A 753 26.16 21.40 -9.52
N LEU A 754 26.96 22.44 -9.77
CA LEU A 754 28.17 22.77 -9.02
C LEU A 754 27.90 23.68 -7.81
N LEU A 755 26.62 24.10 -7.65
CA LEU A 755 26.19 24.95 -6.54
C LEU A 755 26.97 26.28 -6.45
N SER A 756 27.09 26.97 -7.59
CA SER A 756 27.71 28.30 -7.63
C SER A 756 26.85 29.39 -6.98
N HIS A 757 25.55 29.12 -6.79
CA HIS A 757 24.57 29.99 -6.12
C HIS A 757 23.50 29.13 -5.46
N MET A 758 22.65 29.73 -4.62
CA MET A 758 21.50 29.00 -4.03
C MET A 758 20.41 28.79 -5.07
N ASN A 759 19.75 27.63 -5.07
CA ASN A 759 18.61 27.40 -5.94
C ASN A 759 17.36 28.16 -5.45
N ARG A 760 16.59 28.70 -6.38
CA ARG A 760 15.27 29.22 -6.10
C ARG A 760 14.28 28.05 -5.99
N LYS A 761 13.52 27.99 -4.90
CA LYS A 761 12.59 26.89 -4.61
C LYS A 761 11.16 27.39 -4.59
N ARG A 762 10.21 26.62 -5.17
CA ARG A 762 8.79 26.86 -4.93
C ARG A 762 8.45 26.32 -3.52
N MET A 763 7.62 27.07 -2.77
CA MET A 763 7.07 26.58 -1.50
C MET A 763 6.11 25.42 -1.74
N ASP A 764 6.10 24.47 -0.80
CA ASP A 764 5.14 23.35 -0.80
C ASP A 764 3.72 23.86 -0.57
N ALA A 765 2.73 23.09 -0.99
CA ALA A 765 1.31 23.43 -0.87
C ALA A 765 0.90 23.76 0.58
N GLU A 766 1.44 22.99 1.55
CA GLU A 766 1.21 23.20 2.97
C GLU A 766 1.78 24.54 3.45
N CYS A 767 3.01 24.86 3.03
CA CYS A 767 3.63 26.15 3.37
C CYS A 767 2.83 27.33 2.81
N LEU A 768 2.32 27.20 1.59
CA LEU A 768 1.47 28.23 0.97
C LEU A 768 0.16 28.43 1.76
N ARG A 769 -0.53 27.34 2.12
CA ARG A 769 -1.76 27.41 2.91
C ARG A 769 -1.49 28.00 4.29
N ASP A 770 -0.49 27.48 4.98
CA ASP A 770 -0.15 27.93 6.33
C ASP A 770 0.32 29.40 6.36
N ALA A 771 1.00 29.87 5.31
CA ALA A 771 1.38 31.27 5.17
C ALA A 771 0.15 32.17 4.98
N MET A 772 -0.82 31.80 4.16
CA MET A 772 -2.08 32.53 4.00
C MET A 772 -2.89 32.56 5.31
N LEU A 773 -3.02 31.42 6.01
CA LEU A 773 -3.70 31.36 7.31
C LEU A 773 -2.98 32.21 8.38
N THR A 774 -1.66 32.23 8.35
CA THR A 774 -0.85 33.07 9.27
C THR A 774 -1.10 34.55 9.00
N ALA A 775 -1.06 35.00 7.74
CA ALA A 775 -1.32 36.37 7.35
C ALA A 775 -2.76 36.79 7.69
N ALA A 776 -3.71 35.86 7.60
CA ALA A 776 -5.11 36.05 7.97
C ALA A 776 -5.34 36.05 9.49
N GLY A 777 -4.35 35.66 10.30
CA GLY A 777 -4.52 35.51 11.76
C GLY A 777 -5.46 34.36 12.16
N THR A 778 -5.73 33.41 11.27
CA THR A 778 -6.67 32.30 11.46
C THR A 778 -5.99 30.96 11.69
N LEU A 779 -4.65 30.88 11.56
CA LEU A 779 -3.92 29.63 11.73
C LEU A 779 -4.06 29.07 13.15
N ASP A 780 -4.72 27.92 13.27
CA ASP A 780 -4.76 27.13 14.49
C ASP A 780 -3.45 26.32 14.63
N ARG A 781 -2.75 26.56 15.73
CA ARG A 781 -1.46 25.92 16.06
C ARG A 781 -1.60 24.75 17.04
N ALA A 782 -2.84 24.22 17.25
CA ALA A 782 -3.06 23.05 18.10
C ALA A 782 -2.22 21.87 17.62
N PHE A 783 -1.46 21.29 18.54
CA PHE A 783 -0.52 20.20 18.26
C PHE A 783 -1.22 18.85 18.36
N GLY A 784 -0.92 17.95 17.41
CA GLY A 784 -1.28 16.53 17.46
C GLY A 784 -2.78 16.21 17.38
N GLY A 785 -3.11 14.96 17.60
CA GLY A 785 -4.48 14.47 17.64
C GLY A 785 -5.10 14.21 16.25
N PRO A 786 -6.31 13.63 16.19
CA PRO A 786 -6.93 13.20 14.95
C PRO A 786 -7.17 14.35 13.96
N GLY A 787 -6.88 14.09 12.68
CA GLY A 787 -7.24 14.98 11.57
C GLY A 787 -8.72 14.92 11.25
N VAL A 788 -9.36 13.77 11.48
CA VAL A 788 -10.78 13.51 11.25
C VAL A 788 -11.44 13.11 12.55
N SER A 789 -12.28 13.99 13.12
CA SER A 789 -12.92 13.77 14.43
C SER A 789 -14.14 12.83 14.38
N GLU A 790 -14.66 12.51 13.19
CA GLU A 790 -15.95 11.82 13.01
C GLU A 790 -15.83 10.29 12.93
N VAL A 791 -14.63 9.72 12.84
CA VAL A 791 -14.41 8.27 12.73
C VAL A 791 -14.44 7.64 14.12
N LYS A 792 -15.61 7.24 14.61
CA LYS A 792 -15.77 6.65 15.95
C LYS A 792 -15.53 5.15 16.03
N ALA A 793 -15.89 4.40 15.02
CA ALA A 793 -15.60 2.97 14.89
C ALA A 793 -15.91 2.53 13.46
N VAL A 794 -15.09 1.68 12.89
CA VAL A 794 -15.26 1.21 11.52
C VAL A 794 -15.90 -0.18 11.54
N ASP A 795 -17.21 -0.25 11.33
CA ASP A 795 -17.80 -1.48 10.81
C ASP A 795 -17.67 -1.43 9.28
N ALA A 796 -16.79 -2.27 8.72
CA ALA A 796 -16.53 -2.34 7.29
C ALA A 796 -17.78 -2.61 6.43
N ASN A 797 -18.87 -3.05 7.04
CA ASN A 797 -20.16 -3.28 6.38
C ASN A 797 -21.08 -2.05 6.36
N ASP A 798 -20.72 -0.95 7.06
CA ASP A 798 -21.53 0.26 7.07
C ASP A 798 -21.21 1.13 5.84
N GLN A 799 -22.19 1.30 4.95
CA GLN A 799 -22.06 2.18 3.77
C GLN A 799 -21.82 3.66 4.15
N LYS A 800 -22.18 4.08 5.36
CA LYS A 800 -21.93 5.45 5.83
C LYS A 800 -20.45 5.79 5.96
N ILE A 801 -19.59 4.78 6.15
CA ILE A 801 -18.14 4.95 6.28
C ILE A 801 -17.50 5.42 4.97
N GLN A 802 -17.98 4.95 3.83
CA GLN A 802 -17.50 5.40 2.53
C GLN A 802 -17.73 6.90 2.29
N ASN A 803 -18.80 7.45 2.88
CA ASN A 803 -19.16 8.86 2.75
C ASN A 803 -18.25 9.79 3.56
N ILE A 804 -17.45 9.26 4.51
CA ILE A 804 -16.53 10.09 5.30
C ILE A 804 -15.49 10.72 4.40
N GLU A 805 -14.80 9.93 3.58
CA GLU A 805 -13.77 10.41 2.66
C GLU A 805 -14.38 11.25 1.52
N TYR A 806 -15.34 10.69 0.79
CA TYR A 806 -15.91 11.35 -0.41
C TYR A 806 -16.80 12.56 -0.09
N GLY A 807 -17.34 12.65 1.12
CA GLY A 807 -18.14 13.79 1.60
C GLY A 807 -17.35 14.81 2.43
N TYR A 808 -16.05 14.58 2.64
CA TYR A 808 -15.26 15.41 3.55
C TYR A 808 -15.07 16.83 3.03
N GLN A 809 -15.33 17.80 3.91
CA GLN A 809 -15.14 19.22 3.65
C GLN A 809 -13.91 19.72 4.41
N PHE A 810 -12.87 20.11 3.69
CA PHE A 810 -11.63 20.65 4.25
C PHE A 810 -11.84 22.08 4.78
N LEU A 811 -12.53 22.20 5.92
CA LEU A 811 -12.90 23.48 6.51
C LEU A 811 -12.00 23.93 7.67
N ASP A 812 -11.10 23.05 8.11
CA ASP A 812 -10.21 23.33 9.23
C ASP A 812 -9.20 24.44 8.92
N THR A 813 -8.73 25.13 9.96
CA THR A 813 -7.66 26.14 9.89
C THR A 813 -6.40 25.69 10.64
N ARG A 814 -6.33 24.42 11.04
CA ARG A 814 -5.13 23.83 11.64
C ARG A 814 -3.98 23.88 10.64
N ARG A 815 -2.74 23.72 11.14
CA ARG A 815 -1.59 23.52 10.26
C ARG A 815 -1.86 22.41 9.26
N SER A 816 -1.43 22.62 8.03
CA SER A 816 -1.68 21.72 6.89
C SER A 816 -1.26 20.27 7.11
N LEU A 817 -0.29 20.02 7.98
CA LEU A 817 0.13 18.69 8.40
C LEU A 817 -0.98 17.89 9.12
N TYR A 818 -1.93 18.58 9.75
CA TYR A 818 -3.05 17.96 10.49
C TYR A 818 -4.34 17.87 9.68
N THR A 819 -4.37 18.42 8.48
CA THR A 819 -5.50 18.25 7.54
C THR A 819 -5.62 16.78 7.12
N ALA A 820 -6.86 16.29 6.99
CA ALA A 820 -7.13 14.90 6.62
C ALA A 820 -6.37 14.46 5.37
N ALA A 821 -5.64 13.36 5.48
CA ALA A 821 -4.80 12.78 4.42
C ALA A 821 -5.49 11.55 3.79
N PHE A 822 -6.57 11.76 3.04
CA PHE A 822 -7.29 10.69 2.34
C PHE A 822 -6.66 10.37 0.99
N ARG A 823 -6.63 9.07 0.61
CA ARG A 823 -6.00 8.62 -0.64
C ARG A 823 -6.79 8.97 -1.89
N ASN A 824 -8.11 8.96 -1.83
CA ASN A 824 -8.97 9.21 -2.99
C ASN A 824 -9.49 10.65 -3.06
N VAL A 825 -9.42 11.42 -1.97
CA VAL A 825 -9.91 12.80 -1.91
C VAL A 825 -8.85 13.70 -1.28
N ARG A 826 -8.37 14.69 -2.03
CA ARG A 826 -7.33 15.62 -1.60
C ARG A 826 -7.88 16.98 -1.27
N HIS A 827 -7.19 17.71 -0.40
CA HIS A 827 -7.46 19.12 -0.19
C HIS A 827 -7.30 19.88 -1.52
N PRO A 828 -8.28 20.72 -1.96
CA PRO A 828 -8.25 21.35 -3.28
C PRO A 828 -7.00 22.17 -3.59
N LEU A 829 -6.43 22.88 -2.60
CA LEU A 829 -5.16 23.59 -2.77
C LEU A 829 -3.99 22.62 -3.00
N PHE A 830 -3.98 21.51 -2.27
CA PHE A 830 -2.91 20.49 -2.39
C PHE A 830 -2.92 19.82 -3.76
N GLU A 831 -4.11 19.56 -4.31
CA GLU A 831 -4.24 19.00 -5.66
C GLU A 831 -3.66 19.94 -6.74
N VAL A 832 -3.90 21.24 -6.61
CA VAL A 832 -3.44 22.25 -7.59
C VAL A 832 -1.95 22.57 -7.43
N PHE A 833 -1.39 22.47 -6.22
CA PHE A 833 0.00 22.85 -5.92
C PHE A 833 0.95 21.66 -5.70
N ASP A 834 0.74 20.56 -6.44
CA ASP A 834 1.65 19.42 -6.55
C ASP A 834 2.02 18.78 -5.19
N PHE A 835 1.02 18.55 -4.33
CA PHE A 835 1.20 17.77 -3.12
C PHE A 835 1.68 16.35 -3.44
N ALA A 836 2.34 15.68 -2.51
CA ALA A 836 2.83 14.32 -2.67
C ALA A 836 1.70 13.34 -3.04
N ASP A 837 2.00 12.36 -3.89
CA ASP A 837 1.12 11.21 -4.08
C ASP A 837 1.27 10.25 -2.89
N ILE A 838 0.31 10.30 -1.96
CA ILE A 838 0.31 9.48 -0.75
C ILE A 838 0.03 7.98 -0.98
N ASN A 839 -0.07 7.54 -2.24
CA ASN A 839 -0.16 6.12 -2.60
C ASN A 839 1.21 5.45 -2.76
N GLN A 840 2.28 6.22 -2.77
CA GLN A 840 3.65 5.72 -2.93
C GLN A 840 4.65 6.59 -2.17
N PRO A 841 5.82 6.07 -1.80
CA PRO A 841 6.89 6.86 -1.21
C PRO A 841 7.39 7.96 -2.17
N ILE A 842 7.43 9.19 -1.70
CA ILE A 842 7.89 10.36 -2.47
C ILE A 842 8.93 11.13 -1.67
N ALA A 843 10.19 11.13 -2.09
CA ALA A 843 11.21 11.98 -1.47
C ALA A 843 11.38 13.33 -2.19
N GLN A 844 10.96 13.41 -3.44
CA GLN A 844 10.96 14.63 -4.23
C GLN A 844 9.61 14.83 -4.89
N ARG A 845 8.89 15.87 -4.49
CA ARG A 845 7.63 16.26 -5.12
C ARG A 845 7.88 16.86 -6.50
N THR A 846 6.97 16.64 -7.43
CA THR A 846 6.96 17.36 -8.70
C THR A 846 6.73 18.85 -8.46
N THR A 847 7.23 19.70 -9.35
CA THR A 847 6.99 21.14 -9.30
C THR A 847 6.52 21.61 -10.67
N SER A 848 5.26 22.01 -10.77
CA SER A 848 4.67 22.56 -11.98
C SER A 848 4.44 24.06 -11.85
N THR A 849 4.37 24.76 -12.99
CA THR A 849 3.90 26.14 -13.05
C THR A 849 2.83 26.20 -14.13
N VAL A 850 1.59 26.13 -13.71
CA VAL A 850 0.44 26.02 -14.60
C VAL A 850 -0.60 27.11 -14.31
N ALA A 851 -1.39 27.47 -15.33
CA ALA A 851 -2.40 28.52 -15.22
C ALA A 851 -3.45 28.24 -14.13
N THR A 852 -3.75 26.98 -13.88
CA THR A 852 -4.70 26.54 -12.83
C THR A 852 -4.30 27.00 -11.43
N GLN A 853 -3.01 27.13 -11.14
CA GLN A 853 -2.50 27.62 -9.84
C GLN A 853 -2.84 29.12 -9.66
N ALA A 854 -2.64 29.93 -10.70
CA ALA A 854 -3.02 31.35 -10.67
C ALA A 854 -4.54 31.51 -10.55
N LEU A 855 -5.31 30.76 -11.36
CA LEU A 855 -6.77 30.79 -11.32
C LEU A 855 -7.32 30.33 -9.96
N PHE A 856 -6.69 29.36 -9.30
CA PHE A 856 -7.07 28.91 -7.98
C PHE A 856 -6.87 30.04 -6.94
N LEU A 857 -5.72 30.70 -6.93
CA LEU A 857 -5.45 31.81 -6.00
C LEU A 857 -6.39 33.00 -6.24
N MET A 858 -6.85 33.19 -7.46
CA MET A 858 -7.79 34.28 -7.81
C MET A 858 -9.25 33.99 -7.50
N ASN A 859 -9.69 32.72 -7.62
CA ASN A 859 -11.12 32.39 -7.66
C ASN A 859 -11.57 31.47 -6.52
N SER A 860 -10.65 30.82 -5.77
CA SER A 860 -11.03 29.92 -4.69
C SER A 860 -11.76 30.68 -3.58
N PRO A 861 -12.99 30.25 -3.19
CA PRO A 861 -13.73 30.88 -2.10
C PRO A 861 -12.95 30.91 -0.79
N LYS A 862 -12.14 29.87 -0.52
CA LYS A 862 -11.32 29.81 0.69
C LYS A 862 -10.15 30.81 0.64
N VAL A 863 -9.52 31.00 -0.49
CA VAL A 863 -8.47 32.04 -0.61
C VAL A 863 -9.05 33.43 -0.45
N ILE A 864 -10.22 33.70 -1.04
CA ILE A 864 -10.94 34.98 -0.89
C ILE A 864 -11.34 35.21 0.56
N GLU A 865 -11.87 34.20 1.26
CA GLU A 865 -12.21 34.24 2.68
C GLU A 865 -10.97 34.60 3.53
N GLN A 866 -9.84 33.94 3.29
CA GLN A 866 -8.62 34.22 4.05
C GLN A 866 -8.04 35.61 3.71
N ALA A 867 -8.17 36.07 2.47
CA ALA A 867 -7.76 37.40 2.09
C ALA A 867 -8.59 38.49 2.79
N ARG A 868 -9.89 38.28 2.99
CA ARG A 868 -10.75 39.15 3.78
C ARG A 868 -10.34 39.16 5.26
N ASN A 869 -10.03 38.00 5.84
CA ASN A 869 -9.53 37.93 7.22
C ASN A 869 -8.17 38.64 7.35
N ALA A 870 -7.28 38.50 6.37
CA ALA A 870 -6.01 39.23 6.34
C ALA A 870 -6.22 40.76 6.20
N ALA A 871 -7.24 41.20 5.42
CA ALA A 871 -7.64 42.59 5.32
C ALA A 871 -8.07 43.13 6.70
N ASP A 872 -8.83 42.37 7.48
CA ASP A 872 -9.23 42.78 8.85
C ASP A 872 -8.01 42.96 9.75
N VAL A 873 -6.99 42.09 9.65
CA VAL A 873 -5.72 42.23 10.39
C VAL A 873 -5.02 43.53 10.00
N VAL A 874 -4.93 43.83 8.71
CA VAL A 874 -4.27 45.02 8.19
C VAL A 874 -5.04 46.30 8.57
N LEU A 875 -6.35 46.28 8.46
CA LEU A 875 -7.20 47.43 8.80
C LEU A 875 -7.15 47.76 10.31
N LYS A 876 -7.07 46.76 11.17
CA LYS A 876 -6.93 46.93 12.63
C LYS A 876 -5.56 47.40 13.06
N ALA A 877 -4.51 47.13 12.26
CA ALA A 877 -3.13 47.46 12.63
C ALA A 877 -2.87 48.97 12.68
N SER A 878 -3.51 49.76 11.81
CA SER A 878 -3.31 51.22 11.76
C SER A 878 -4.44 51.90 11.00
N PRO A 879 -4.85 53.16 11.36
CA PRO A 879 -5.70 53.97 10.48
C PRO A 879 -4.96 54.54 9.27
N ASP A 880 -3.64 54.59 9.28
CA ASP A 880 -2.78 55.17 8.25
C ASP A 880 -2.60 54.20 7.08
N THR A 881 -2.90 54.66 5.86
CA THR A 881 -2.86 53.84 4.65
C THR A 881 -1.46 53.31 4.37
N ASP A 882 -0.38 54.11 4.55
CA ASP A 882 0.97 53.67 4.30
C ASP A 882 1.41 52.58 5.26
N LYS A 883 1.07 52.72 6.56
CA LYS A 883 1.33 51.67 7.54
C LYS A 883 0.53 50.39 7.25
N ARG A 884 -0.67 50.52 6.73
CA ARG A 884 -1.45 49.35 6.26
C ARG A 884 -0.76 48.67 5.10
N ILE A 885 -0.25 49.45 4.11
CA ILE A 885 0.53 48.91 2.98
C ILE A 885 1.76 48.16 3.52
N ASP A 886 2.53 48.79 4.43
CA ASP A 886 3.67 48.14 5.07
C ASP A 886 3.29 46.80 5.73
N THR A 887 2.19 46.80 6.51
CA THR A 887 1.70 45.60 7.19
C THR A 887 1.29 44.51 6.19
N ALA A 888 0.60 44.87 5.10
CA ALA A 888 0.20 43.90 4.07
C ALA A 888 1.40 43.25 3.39
N PHE A 889 2.45 44.04 3.03
CA PHE A 889 3.69 43.51 2.46
C PHE A 889 4.45 42.64 3.47
N GLN A 890 4.57 43.10 4.73
CA GLN A 890 5.25 42.35 5.77
C GLN A 890 4.58 41.01 6.05
N ASN A 891 3.26 40.98 6.20
CA ASN A 891 2.52 39.75 6.48
C ASN A 891 2.52 38.79 5.28
N SER A 892 2.52 39.30 4.04
CA SER A 892 2.49 38.45 2.85
C SER A 892 3.88 38.08 2.35
N LEU A 893 4.80 39.07 2.22
CA LEU A 893 6.11 38.92 1.56
C LEU A 893 7.30 39.01 2.52
N GLN A 894 7.06 39.26 3.79
CA GLN A 894 8.06 39.40 4.88
C GLN A 894 9.11 40.48 4.60
N ARG A 895 8.73 41.53 3.87
CA ARG A 895 9.50 42.75 3.62
C ARG A 895 8.58 43.94 3.51
N GLY A 896 9.12 45.13 3.60
CA GLY A 896 8.41 46.34 3.22
C GLY A 896 8.28 46.50 1.70
N PRO A 897 7.34 47.33 1.21
CA PRO A 897 7.27 47.71 -0.18
C PRO A 897 8.46 48.60 -0.59
N THR A 898 8.88 48.54 -1.84
CA THR A 898 9.75 49.55 -2.45
C THR A 898 8.95 50.83 -2.67
N GLU A 899 9.61 51.97 -2.89
CA GLU A 899 8.97 53.24 -3.16
C GLU A 899 8.07 53.18 -4.41
N LYS A 900 8.50 52.43 -5.41
CA LYS A 900 7.72 52.23 -6.65
C LYS A 900 6.43 51.41 -6.35
N GLU A 901 6.54 50.32 -5.60
CA GLU A 901 5.39 49.52 -5.21
C GLU A 901 4.43 50.33 -4.36
N ARG A 902 4.94 51.08 -3.38
CA ARG A 902 4.14 51.97 -2.54
C ARG A 902 3.33 52.96 -3.40
N GLY A 903 3.98 53.63 -4.37
CA GLY A 903 3.33 54.56 -5.33
C GLY A 903 2.22 53.87 -6.11
N GLN A 904 2.49 52.70 -6.68
CA GLN A 904 1.49 51.94 -7.45
C GLN A 904 0.29 51.50 -6.58
N VAL A 905 0.53 51.11 -5.36
CA VAL A 905 -0.51 50.71 -4.42
C VAL A 905 -1.37 51.89 -3.98
N ARG A 906 -0.78 53.07 -3.74
CA ARG A 906 -1.54 54.29 -3.48
C ARG A 906 -2.45 54.66 -4.66
N GLU A 907 -1.92 54.65 -5.88
CA GLU A 907 -2.68 54.92 -7.10
C GLU A 907 -3.84 53.93 -7.28
N PHE A 908 -3.62 52.65 -6.99
CA PHE A 908 -4.68 51.63 -6.99
C PHE A 908 -5.79 51.96 -6.00
N PHE A 909 -5.48 52.35 -4.77
CA PHE A 909 -6.47 52.68 -3.74
C PHE A 909 -7.20 54.00 -4.10
N GLU A 910 -6.49 55.01 -4.54
CA GLU A 910 -7.08 56.31 -4.96
C GLU A 910 -8.04 56.15 -6.14
N SER A 911 -7.69 55.31 -7.11
CA SER A 911 -8.53 55.09 -8.31
C SER A 911 -9.74 54.20 -8.03
N SER A 912 -9.69 53.38 -6.95
CA SER A 912 -10.72 52.38 -6.62
C SER A 912 -11.69 52.85 -5.51
N GLN A 913 -11.38 53.91 -4.77
CA GLN A 913 -12.28 54.46 -3.74
C GLN A 913 -13.34 55.41 -4.35
N SER A 914 -14.60 55.00 -4.28
CA SER A 914 -15.71 55.92 -4.46
C SER A 914 -15.98 56.67 -3.15
N GLY A 915 -16.33 57.98 -3.21
CA GLY A 915 -16.49 58.82 -2.02
C GLY A 915 -17.52 58.39 -0.95
N ASN A 916 -18.25 57.28 -1.17
CA ASN A 916 -19.27 56.70 -0.26
C ASN A 916 -19.04 55.19 -0.04
N ALA A 917 -17.80 54.72 -0.05
CA ALA A 917 -17.50 53.29 0.20
C ALA A 917 -17.90 52.85 1.60
N SER A 918 -18.64 51.74 1.70
CA SER A 918 -18.95 51.09 2.99
C SER A 918 -17.71 50.44 3.59
N GLU A 919 -17.75 50.07 4.86
CA GLU A 919 -16.68 49.33 5.53
C GLU A 919 -16.39 47.97 4.82
N ASP A 920 -17.42 47.32 4.31
CA ASP A 920 -17.30 46.08 3.54
C ASP A 920 -16.60 46.34 2.20
N ASP A 921 -16.88 47.44 1.49
CA ASP A 921 -16.19 47.81 0.24
C ASP A 921 -14.70 48.07 0.49
N VAL A 922 -14.37 48.74 1.58
CA VAL A 922 -12.98 48.99 1.96
C VAL A 922 -12.27 47.66 2.29
N ARG A 923 -12.93 46.78 3.06
CA ARG A 923 -12.43 45.47 3.39
C ARG A 923 -12.15 44.63 2.13
N ASP A 924 -13.11 44.62 1.21
CA ASP A 924 -13.00 43.86 -0.03
C ASP A 924 -11.88 44.40 -0.93
N LEU A 925 -11.67 45.72 -0.96
CA LEU A 925 -10.59 46.34 -1.71
C LEU A 925 -9.21 45.93 -1.16
N TRP A 926 -9.04 45.93 0.18
CA TRP A 926 -7.83 45.44 0.84
C TRP A 926 -7.64 43.94 0.63
N ALA A 927 -8.72 43.14 0.67
CA ALA A 927 -8.66 41.72 0.40
C ALA A 927 -8.15 41.41 -1.04
N ARG A 928 -8.64 42.13 -2.05
CA ARG A 928 -8.18 42.02 -3.45
C ARG A 928 -6.69 42.38 -3.57
N PHE A 929 -6.25 43.43 -2.86
CA PHE A 929 -4.84 43.80 -2.85
C PHE A 929 -3.97 42.69 -2.24
N ILE A 930 -4.35 42.14 -1.06
CA ILE A 930 -3.64 41.02 -0.40
C ILE A 930 -3.62 39.78 -1.29
N GLN A 931 -4.78 39.45 -1.89
CA GLN A 931 -4.87 38.34 -2.86
C GLN A 931 -3.93 38.53 -4.06
N THR A 932 -3.71 39.78 -4.50
CA THR A 932 -2.74 40.11 -5.54
C THR A 932 -1.31 39.82 -5.07
N LEU A 933 -0.96 40.19 -3.82
CA LEU A 933 0.36 39.85 -3.23
C LEU A 933 0.57 38.33 -3.18
N TRP A 934 -0.43 37.56 -2.74
CA TRP A 934 -0.35 36.10 -2.71
C TRP A 934 -0.25 35.45 -4.09
N SER A 935 -0.71 36.13 -5.13
CA SER A 935 -0.61 35.64 -6.52
C SER A 935 0.77 35.90 -7.14
N THR A 936 1.63 36.70 -6.49
CA THR A 936 2.97 37.01 -7.01
C THR A 936 3.91 35.80 -6.96
N PRO A 937 4.92 35.72 -7.85
CA PRO A 937 5.98 34.72 -7.73
C PRO A 937 6.74 34.82 -6.40
N GLU A 938 6.94 36.03 -5.86
CA GLU A 938 7.66 36.25 -4.62
C GLU A 938 6.98 35.60 -3.40
N PHE A 939 5.63 35.58 -3.36
CA PHE A 939 4.91 34.85 -2.31
C PHE A 939 5.15 33.34 -2.40
N ARG A 940 5.22 32.81 -3.63
CA ARG A 940 5.24 31.35 -3.89
C ARG A 940 6.63 30.72 -3.90
N PHE A 941 7.69 31.52 -4.04
CA PHE A 941 9.06 31.04 -4.17
C PHE A 941 9.95 31.58 -3.04
N LEU A 942 10.90 30.74 -2.63
CA LEU A 942 12.00 31.11 -1.74
C LEU A 942 13.25 31.41 -2.58
N GLU A 943 13.85 32.57 -2.30
CA GLU A 943 15.09 33.02 -2.93
C GLU A 943 16.31 32.73 -2.10
#